data_228decfe670aa6b22ef28d4444453b1a
#
_entry.id   228decfe670aa6b22ef28d4444453b1a
#
_cell.length_a   1.000
_cell.length_b   1.000
_cell.length_c   1.000
_cell.angle_alpha   90.00
_cell.angle_beta   90.00
_cell.angle_gamma   90.00
#
_symmetry.space_group_name_H-M   'P 1'
#
loop_
_entity.id
_entity.type
_entity.pdbx_description
1 polymer ?
#
loop_
_entity_poly.entity_id
_entity_poly.type
_entity_poly.pdbx_seq_one_letter_code
_entity_poly.pdbx_strand_id
1 'polypeptide(L)'
;QYQFTGDTEANPYAVQQLKQLLAGNHSAKEGLRIYIGEKGDKAIRKFARRIPNQKEGYYLCINDKEIVLAGNDERGTFYALQTLSRLLKDNQLPAVEIKDYPSIRFRGVVEGFYGTPWSHAARLRQLKFYGENKMNTYIYGPKDDPYHSSPNWRLPYPEKEAEQLQELVKVAKENEVDFVWAIHPGQDIKWNQEDRDNLLAKFEKMYDLGVRSFAVFFDDISGEGTNPVKQAELLNYIDENFVKVKKDVTPLVMCPTEYNKSWSDPKGGYLTTLGDKLNPSIQIMWTGDRVISDITQEGIQWINERIKRPAYIWWNFPVSDYVRDHLLLGPVYGNDTRIADQMSGFVTNPMEHAEASKIAIYGVASYSWNPEKYDSEKTWKDAIKNIMPASAEELEFFAAHNSDLGANGHRYRRDESVALQPVAQSFTDSYIKGEKYNENDYAALQETFGRMAESGDILLTDAENTPLVKEMKPWLTQFKLLGETGKEVLAMAKAYENGNQELFMRKYKHVKALQQQMFQIDQTYNQNPYQPGVKTATKVIKPLIDQTFATVTERYNKKYNTLLDATTDYMPHKLISDVEQIRNLPLQLKTNRIQVSPALEVIKWQGKGFITIELDNVYPAQSIDIDFGKPEVATWGVLEVSTDGKEWKKIDYKQEKNRLTADLQKAPVKAVRFSNSQDKEQEIYLRRFVITVDK
;
A
#
# COMPACT_ATOMS: atom_id res chain seq x y z
N GLN A 1 -20.78 42.44 4.34
CA GLN A 1 -21.32 41.92 3.07
C GLN A 1 -20.21 41.84 2.04
N TYR A 2 -20.11 40.72 1.34
CA TYR A 2 -19.20 40.53 0.22
C TYR A 2 -19.87 40.96 -1.07
N GLN A 3 -19.11 41.62 -1.96
CA GLN A 3 -19.58 41.96 -3.30
C GLN A 3 -18.88 41.05 -4.30
N PHE A 4 -19.62 40.12 -4.90
CA PHE A 4 -19.09 39.22 -5.91
C PHE A 4 -19.15 39.89 -7.29
N THR A 5 -18.09 39.70 -8.10
CA THR A 5 -18.03 40.07 -9.50
C THR A 5 -17.53 38.85 -10.30
N GLY A 6 -18.34 38.41 -11.27
CA GLY A 6 -18.04 37.26 -12.12
C GLY A 6 -18.61 35.93 -11.62
N ASP A 7 -19.29 35.91 -10.50
CA ASP A 7 -19.83 34.69 -9.90
C ASP A 7 -20.93 34.00 -10.73
N THR A 8 -21.54 34.68 -11.66
CA THR A 8 -22.55 34.11 -12.58
C THR A 8 -21.94 33.47 -13.83
N GLU A 9 -20.70 33.79 -14.17
CA GLU A 9 -20.03 33.33 -15.40
C GLU A 9 -18.87 32.37 -15.13
N ALA A 10 -18.26 32.43 -13.93
CA ALA A 10 -17.12 31.63 -13.56
C ALA A 10 -17.50 30.15 -13.32
N ASN A 11 -16.49 29.29 -13.18
CA ASN A 11 -16.64 27.90 -12.84
C ASN A 11 -17.67 27.70 -11.71
N PRO A 12 -18.82 27.06 -11.97
CA PRO A 12 -19.92 26.99 -11.01
C PRO A 12 -19.57 26.25 -9.74
N TYR A 13 -18.67 25.27 -9.81
CA TYR A 13 -18.23 24.49 -8.66
C TYR A 13 -17.34 25.33 -7.74
N ALA A 14 -16.44 26.13 -8.32
CA ALA A 14 -15.63 27.08 -7.57
C ALA A 14 -16.49 28.14 -6.88
N VAL A 15 -17.45 28.70 -7.60
CA VAL A 15 -18.39 29.70 -7.07
C VAL A 15 -19.20 29.13 -5.91
N GLN A 16 -19.74 27.92 -6.04
CA GLN A 16 -20.51 27.26 -5.00
C GLN A 16 -19.68 27.04 -3.74
N GLN A 17 -18.48 26.50 -3.87
CA GLN A 17 -17.58 26.28 -2.75
C GLN A 17 -17.13 27.59 -2.10
N LEU A 18 -16.88 28.62 -2.87
CA LEU A 18 -16.54 29.96 -2.35
C LEU A 18 -17.66 30.52 -1.49
N LYS A 19 -18.90 30.44 -1.97
CA LYS A 19 -20.07 30.91 -1.22
C LYS A 19 -20.29 30.10 0.06
N GLN A 20 -20.05 28.79 0.03
CA GLN A 20 -20.10 27.95 1.22
C GLN A 20 -18.99 28.29 2.22
N LEU A 21 -17.77 28.51 1.73
CA LEU A 21 -16.61 28.87 2.56
C LEU A 21 -16.83 30.18 3.32
N LEU A 22 -17.48 31.13 2.69
CA LEU A 22 -17.75 32.46 3.25
C LEU A 22 -19.10 32.53 3.99
N ALA A 23 -19.93 31.50 3.92
CA ALA A 23 -21.21 31.46 4.59
C ALA A 23 -21.02 31.57 6.13
N GLY A 24 -21.77 32.49 6.75
CA GLY A 24 -21.64 32.75 8.19
C GLY A 24 -20.51 33.71 8.57
N ASN A 25 -19.66 34.10 7.65
CA ASN A 25 -18.65 35.13 7.87
C ASN A 25 -19.21 36.48 7.41
N HIS A 26 -19.52 37.34 8.35
CA HIS A 26 -19.94 38.70 8.06
C HIS A 26 -18.75 39.63 8.22
N SER A 27 -18.31 40.23 7.12
CA SER A 27 -17.35 41.33 7.18
C SER A 27 -18.00 42.52 7.88
N ALA A 28 -17.41 42.99 8.95
CA ALA A 28 -17.85 44.17 9.65
C ALA A 28 -17.52 45.50 8.91
N LYS A 29 -16.81 45.40 7.79
CA LYS A 29 -16.44 46.53 6.97
C LYS A 29 -17.15 46.49 5.62
N GLU A 30 -17.66 47.61 5.20
CA GLU A 30 -18.31 47.74 3.91
C GLU A 30 -17.41 47.28 2.76
N GLY A 31 -17.88 46.27 2.04
CA GLY A 31 -17.49 46.13 0.66
C GLY A 31 -16.20 45.46 0.31
N LEU A 32 -15.80 44.36 0.96
CA LEU A 32 -14.77 43.44 0.42
C LEU A 32 -15.25 42.96 -0.96
N ARG A 33 -14.49 43.28 -2.02
CA ARG A 33 -14.80 42.85 -3.38
C ARG A 33 -14.15 41.54 -3.69
N ILE A 34 -14.93 40.61 -4.21
CA ILE A 34 -14.44 39.29 -4.62
C ILE A 34 -14.63 39.14 -6.13
N TYR A 35 -13.50 39.07 -6.84
CA TYR A 35 -13.46 38.85 -8.26
C TYR A 35 -13.16 37.38 -8.54
N ILE A 36 -13.99 36.74 -9.35
CA ILE A 36 -13.80 35.33 -9.72
C ILE A 36 -14.09 35.17 -11.21
N GLY A 37 -13.24 34.45 -11.92
CA GLY A 37 -13.41 34.17 -13.32
C GLY A 37 -12.23 33.48 -13.96
N GLU A 38 -12.38 33.16 -15.22
CA GLU A 38 -11.37 32.57 -16.10
C GLU A 38 -10.85 33.61 -17.07
N LYS A 39 -9.66 33.39 -17.59
CA LYS A 39 -9.05 34.28 -18.59
C LYS A 39 -9.99 34.48 -19.77
N GLY A 40 -10.25 35.73 -20.09
CA GLY A 40 -11.24 36.14 -21.09
C GLY A 40 -12.54 36.66 -20.50
N ASP A 41 -12.84 36.36 -19.25
CA ASP A 41 -14.03 36.88 -18.58
C ASP A 41 -13.89 38.38 -18.31
N LYS A 42 -14.99 39.09 -18.48
CA LYS A 42 -15.06 40.54 -18.26
C LYS A 42 -14.70 40.92 -16.82
N ALA A 43 -15.15 40.12 -15.86
CA ALA A 43 -14.97 40.37 -14.41
C ALA A 43 -13.50 40.45 -13.98
N ILE A 44 -12.62 39.68 -14.61
CA ILE A 44 -11.20 39.60 -14.22
C ILE A 44 -10.25 40.17 -15.27
N ARG A 45 -10.78 40.88 -16.26
CA ARG A 45 -10.01 41.44 -17.39
C ARG A 45 -8.84 42.31 -16.95
N LYS A 46 -9.01 43.12 -15.91
CA LYS A 46 -7.95 43.99 -15.38
C LYS A 46 -6.77 43.19 -14.76
N PHE A 47 -6.96 41.91 -14.46
CA PHE A 47 -5.93 41.03 -13.90
C PHE A 47 -5.30 40.12 -14.95
N ALA A 48 -5.73 40.17 -16.21
CA ALA A 48 -5.35 39.23 -17.25
C ALA A 48 -3.83 39.04 -17.42
N ARG A 49 -3.05 40.12 -17.27
CA ARG A 49 -1.59 40.06 -17.40
C ARG A 49 -0.89 39.32 -16.24
N ARG A 50 -1.59 39.13 -15.12
CA ARG A 50 -1.06 38.48 -13.93
C ARG A 50 -1.39 36.99 -13.91
N ILE A 51 -2.29 36.52 -14.77
CA ILE A 51 -2.71 35.13 -14.85
C ILE A 51 -1.64 34.33 -15.61
N PRO A 52 -1.10 33.22 -15.07
CA PRO A 52 -0.18 32.32 -15.79
C PRO A 52 -0.82 31.80 -17.09
N ASN A 53 -0.02 31.61 -18.14
CA ASN A 53 -0.49 31.08 -19.42
C ASN A 53 -0.60 29.57 -19.47
N GLN A 54 -0.07 28.87 -18.46
CA GLN A 54 -0.08 27.42 -18.39
C GLN A 54 -1.47 26.90 -18.04
N LYS A 55 -1.82 25.72 -18.56
CA LYS A 55 -3.06 25.02 -18.20
C LYS A 55 -3.16 24.86 -16.69
N GLU A 56 -4.37 25.03 -16.17
CA GLU A 56 -4.68 24.91 -14.74
C GLU A 56 -3.96 25.95 -13.86
N GLY A 57 -3.31 26.93 -14.49
CA GLY A 57 -2.68 28.05 -13.79
C GLY A 57 -3.69 29.03 -13.24
N TYR A 58 -3.30 29.75 -12.20
CA TYR A 58 -4.16 30.74 -11.56
C TYR A 58 -3.37 31.90 -10.94
N TYR A 59 -4.10 32.99 -10.77
CA TYR A 59 -3.70 34.14 -9.98
C TYR A 59 -4.63 34.27 -8.78
N LEU A 60 -4.08 34.32 -7.59
CA LEU A 60 -4.80 34.58 -6.35
C LEU A 60 -4.19 35.80 -5.67
N CYS A 61 -5.03 36.79 -5.38
CA CYS A 61 -4.61 37.96 -4.63
C CYS A 61 -5.58 38.21 -3.48
N ILE A 62 -5.05 38.43 -2.31
CA ILE A 62 -5.80 38.74 -1.09
C ILE A 62 -5.19 39.97 -0.45
N ASN A 63 -6.01 41.03 -0.29
CA ASN A 63 -5.63 42.25 0.43
C ASN A 63 -6.84 42.83 1.15
N ASP A 64 -6.66 43.98 1.79
CA ASP A 64 -7.71 44.64 2.60
C ASP A 64 -8.96 45.07 1.80
N LYS A 65 -8.85 45.17 0.48
CA LYS A 65 -9.90 45.70 -0.38
C LYS A 65 -10.56 44.64 -1.26
N GLU A 66 -9.80 43.64 -1.66
CA GLU A 66 -10.26 42.68 -2.65
C GLU A 66 -9.62 41.28 -2.49
N ILE A 67 -10.38 40.28 -2.95
CA ILE A 67 -9.91 38.91 -3.19
C ILE A 67 -10.09 38.66 -4.69
N VAL A 68 -9.04 38.17 -5.36
CA VAL A 68 -9.06 37.86 -6.79
C VAL A 68 -8.76 36.36 -6.97
N LEU A 69 -9.68 35.69 -7.63
CA LEU A 69 -9.59 34.26 -7.98
C LEU A 69 -9.69 34.17 -9.50
N ALA A 70 -8.55 34.19 -10.20
CA ALA A 70 -8.51 34.26 -11.64
C ALA A 70 -7.70 33.11 -12.24
N GLY A 71 -8.39 32.16 -12.87
CA GLY A 71 -7.77 30.99 -13.52
C GLY A 71 -7.43 31.28 -14.99
N ASN A 72 -6.40 30.62 -15.52
CA ASN A 72 -6.17 30.56 -16.95
C ASN A 72 -7.29 29.81 -17.69
N ASP A 73 -7.94 28.91 -16.97
CA ASP A 73 -9.08 28.10 -17.38
C ASP A 73 -9.99 27.84 -16.16
N GLU A 74 -11.11 27.12 -16.37
CA GLU A 74 -12.07 26.81 -15.31
C GLU A 74 -11.44 26.06 -14.15
N ARG A 75 -10.55 25.10 -14.45
CA ARG A 75 -9.86 24.32 -13.42
C ARG A 75 -8.87 25.17 -12.63
N GLY A 76 -8.19 26.09 -13.30
CA GLY A 76 -7.32 27.06 -12.63
C GLY A 76 -8.06 27.92 -11.60
N THR A 77 -9.26 28.39 -11.92
CA THR A 77 -10.12 29.12 -10.99
C THR A 77 -10.49 28.24 -9.78
N PHE A 78 -10.87 27.01 -10.03
CA PHE A 78 -11.15 26.03 -8.97
C PHE A 78 -9.94 25.84 -8.04
N TYR A 79 -8.74 25.78 -8.59
CA TYR A 79 -7.51 25.63 -7.81
C TYR A 79 -7.13 26.88 -7.01
N ALA A 80 -7.42 28.05 -7.54
CA ALA A 80 -7.29 29.31 -6.80
C ALA A 80 -8.15 29.26 -5.52
N LEU A 81 -9.38 28.77 -5.63
CA LEU A 81 -10.26 28.58 -4.49
C LEU A 81 -9.69 27.57 -3.48
N GLN A 82 -9.11 26.47 -3.94
CA GLN A 82 -8.53 25.47 -3.03
C GLN A 82 -7.36 26.07 -2.22
N THR A 83 -6.55 26.91 -2.84
CA THR A 83 -5.50 27.65 -2.14
C THR A 83 -6.08 28.65 -1.14
N LEU A 84 -7.10 29.41 -1.54
CA LEU A 84 -7.80 30.32 -0.62
C LEU A 84 -8.35 29.58 0.59
N SER A 85 -8.98 28.43 0.39
CA SER A 85 -9.55 27.61 1.46
C SER A 85 -8.48 27.19 2.47
N ARG A 86 -7.28 26.83 2.00
CA ARG A 86 -6.16 26.48 2.89
C ARG A 86 -5.58 27.64 3.66
N LEU A 87 -5.60 28.84 3.08
CA LEU A 87 -5.10 30.04 3.73
C LEU A 87 -6.05 30.59 4.79
N LEU A 88 -7.32 30.21 4.73
CA LEU A 88 -8.31 30.63 5.72
C LEU A 88 -8.12 29.87 7.03
N LYS A 89 -7.68 30.58 8.06
CA LYS A 89 -7.52 30.04 9.41
C LYS A 89 -8.19 30.97 10.41
N ASP A 90 -8.98 30.43 11.31
CA ASP A 90 -9.66 31.19 12.37
C ASP A 90 -10.40 32.40 11.82
N ASN A 91 -11.07 32.25 10.68
CA ASN A 91 -11.76 33.30 9.95
C ASN A 91 -10.86 34.47 9.51
N GLN A 92 -9.57 34.24 9.37
CA GLN A 92 -8.59 35.23 8.90
C GLN A 92 -7.88 34.73 7.66
N LEU A 93 -7.62 35.66 6.74
CA LEU A 93 -6.86 35.44 5.51
C LEU A 93 -5.61 36.32 5.52
N PRO A 94 -4.45 35.80 5.14
CA PRO A 94 -3.24 36.59 4.99
C PRO A 94 -3.33 37.48 3.73
N ALA A 95 -2.68 38.62 3.75
CA ALA A 95 -2.44 39.38 2.51
C ALA A 95 -1.39 38.62 1.70
N VAL A 96 -1.73 38.26 0.45
CA VAL A 96 -0.86 37.45 -0.39
C VAL A 96 -1.14 37.69 -1.88
N GLU A 97 -0.12 37.52 -2.69
CA GLU A 97 -0.24 37.46 -4.15
C GLU A 97 0.45 36.16 -4.62
N ILE A 98 -0.32 35.28 -5.29
CA ILE A 98 0.14 33.98 -5.75
C ILE A 98 -0.12 33.84 -7.24
N LYS A 99 0.91 33.43 -7.99
CA LYS A 99 0.83 32.96 -9.36
C LYS A 99 1.36 31.53 -9.38
N ASP A 100 0.55 30.57 -9.76
CA ASP A 100 0.93 29.17 -9.67
C ASP A 100 0.31 28.35 -10.81
N TYR A 101 0.97 27.24 -11.13
CA TYR A 101 0.52 26.30 -12.14
C TYR A 101 1.21 24.95 -11.95
N PRO A 102 0.59 23.83 -12.36
CA PRO A 102 1.19 22.51 -12.20
C PRO A 102 2.29 22.25 -13.23
N SER A 103 3.30 21.50 -12.82
CA SER A 103 4.40 21.07 -13.69
C SER A 103 4.07 19.81 -14.50
N ILE A 104 3.24 18.91 -13.98
CA ILE A 104 2.83 17.67 -14.66
C ILE A 104 1.36 17.77 -15.03
N ARG A 105 1.04 17.42 -16.28
CA ARG A 105 -0.31 17.59 -16.84
C ARG A 105 -1.37 16.75 -16.13
N PHE A 106 -1.13 15.43 -15.99
CA PHE A 106 -2.08 14.51 -15.35
C PHE A 106 -1.54 14.09 -13.97
N ARG A 107 -2.34 14.32 -12.94
CA ARG A 107 -1.94 14.10 -11.55
C ARG A 107 -3.07 13.43 -10.82
N GLY A 108 -2.81 12.30 -10.18
CA GLY A 108 -3.90 11.63 -9.48
C GLY A 108 -3.60 10.25 -8.97
N VAL A 109 -4.64 9.44 -8.99
CA VAL A 109 -4.67 8.10 -8.40
C VAL A 109 -5.20 7.10 -9.42
N VAL A 110 -4.61 5.92 -9.45
CA VAL A 110 -5.15 4.75 -10.15
C VAL A 110 -5.58 3.71 -9.12
N GLU A 111 -6.87 3.40 -9.08
CA GLU A 111 -7.38 2.28 -8.28
C GLU A 111 -7.17 1.01 -9.09
N GLY A 112 -5.96 0.44 -9.00
CA GLY A 112 -5.53 -0.72 -9.79
C GLY A 112 -4.84 -1.80 -8.97
N PHE A 113 -4.98 -1.77 -7.65
CA PHE A 113 -4.39 -2.73 -6.73
C PHE A 113 -5.18 -4.04 -6.68
N TYR A 114 -4.50 -5.12 -6.29
CA TYR A 114 -5.14 -6.37 -5.88
C TYR A 114 -5.51 -6.29 -4.39
N GLY A 115 -6.64 -6.87 -4.02
CA GLY A 115 -7.18 -6.84 -2.66
C GLY A 115 -8.64 -6.47 -2.66
N THR A 116 -9.13 -5.95 -1.54
CA THR A 116 -10.51 -5.47 -1.42
C THR A 116 -10.64 -4.10 -2.07
N PRO A 117 -11.43 -3.94 -3.15
CA PRO A 117 -11.65 -2.63 -3.77
C PRO A 117 -12.29 -1.65 -2.81
N TRP A 118 -12.07 -0.39 -3.06
CA TRP A 118 -12.66 0.66 -2.25
C TRP A 118 -14.19 0.63 -2.32
N SER A 119 -14.84 0.95 -1.20
CA SER A 119 -16.28 1.13 -1.18
C SER A 119 -16.70 2.36 -1.98
N HIS A 120 -17.96 2.41 -2.39
CA HIS A 120 -18.53 3.59 -3.07
C HIS A 120 -18.38 4.85 -2.22
N ALA A 121 -18.68 4.76 -0.92
CA ALA A 121 -18.51 5.88 0.00
C ALA A 121 -17.04 6.35 0.11
N ALA A 122 -16.10 5.42 0.14
CA ALA A 122 -14.68 5.74 0.16
C ALA A 122 -14.25 6.45 -1.13
N ARG A 123 -14.73 6.00 -2.29
CA ARG A 123 -14.46 6.65 -3.58
C ARG A 123 -14.98 8.08 -3.63
N LEU A 124 -16.18 8.32 -3.10
CA LEU A 124 -16.74 9.67 -3.02
C LEU A 124 -15.87 10.60 -2.17
N ARG A 125 -15.41 10.14 -1.01
CA ARG A 125 -14.48 10.90 -0.16
C ARG A 125 -13.14 11.15 -0.85
N GLN A 126 -12.63 10.17 -1.58
CA GLN A 126 -11.38 10.30 -2.35
C GLN A 126 -11.48 11.39 -3.40
N LEU A 127 -12.55 11.42 -4.18
CA LEU A 127 -12.75 12.42 -5.25
C LEU A 127 -12.74 13.85 -4.69
N LYS A 128 -13.38 14.08 -3.57
CA LYS A 128 -13.34 15.36 -2.88
C LYS A 128 -11.91 15.71 -2.44
N PHE A 129 -11.20 14.74 -1.86
CA PHE A 129 -9.82 14.90 -1.42
C PHE A 129 -8.88 15.25 -2.60
N TYR A 130 -9.09 14.62 -3.76
CA TYR A 130 -8.30 14.94 -4.96
C TYR A 130 -8.48 16.39 -5.40
N GLY A 131 -9.72 16.84 -5.46
CA GLY A 131 -10.02 18.25 -5.82
C GLY A 131 -9.37 19.24 -4.87
N GLU A 132 -9.47 19.00 -3.57
CA GLU A 132 -8.86 19.83 -2.52
C GLU A 132 -7.33 19.90 -2.65
N ASN A 133 -6.70 18.86 -3.20
CA ASN A 133 -5.26 18.75 -3.37
C ASN A 133 -4.78 18.98 -4.81
N LYS A 134 -5.63 19.52 -5.65
CA LYS A 134 -5.32 19.88 -7.04
C LYS A 134 -4.84 18.71 -7.90
N MET A 135 -5.35 17.52 -7.63
CA MET A 135 -5.27 16.37 -8.52
C MET A 135 -6.43 16.37 -9.49
N ASN A 136 -6.16 16.06 -10.75
CA ASN A 136 -7.16 16.12 -11.82
C ASN A 136 -7.54 14.78 -12.41
N THR A 137 -7.00 13.66 -11.88
CA THR A 137 -7.16 12.34 -12.48
C THR A 137 -7.48 11.28 -11.43
N TYR A 138 -8.54 10.54 -11.68
CA TYR A 138 -8.84 9.29 -10.99
C TYR A 138 -9.08 8.21 -12.03
N ILE A 139 -8.23 7.19 -12.06
CA ILE A 139 -8.36 6.05 -12.97
C ILE A 139 -9.06 4.91 -12.23
N TYR A 140 -10.26 4.58 -12.69
CA TYR A 140 -11.07 3.50 -12.18
C TYR A 140 -10.71 2.20 -12.89
N GLY A 141 -10.01 1.30 -12.20
CA GLY A 141 -9.60 -0.01 -12.73
C GLY A 141 -9.51 -1.08 -11.65
N PRO A 142 -10.55 -1.24 -10.77
CA PRO A 142 -10.49 -2.22 -9.69
C PRO A 142 -10.45 -3.65 -10.24
N LYS A 143 -9.54 -4.45 -9.72
CA LYS A 143 -9.23 -5.81 -10.23
C LYS A 143 -10.38 -6.80 -10.12
N ASP A 144 -11.35 -6.58 -9.24
CA ASP A 144 -12.50 -7.45 -9.04
C ASP A 144 -13.79 -6.98 -9.74
N ASP A 145 -13.73 -5.88 -10.50
CA ASP A 145 -14.87 -5.44 -11.30
C ASP A 145 -15.01 -6.36 -12.53
N PRO A 146 -16.06 -7.21 -12.57
CA PRO A 146 -16.22 -8.16 -13.66
C PRO A 146 -16.63 -7.51 -14.98
N TYR A 147 -17.06 -6.25 -14.96
CA TYR A 147 -17.48 -5.50 -16.15
C TYR A 147 -16.39 -4.57 -16.70
N HIS A 148 -15.30 -4.46 -15.98
CA HIS A 148 -14.09 -3.77 -16.40
C HIS A 148 -13.13 -4.70 -17.13
N SER A 149 -13.10 -5.98 -16.77
CA SER A 149 -12.12 -6.97 -17.22
C SER A 149 -12.76 -8.19 -17.89
N SER A 150 -11.91 -9.10 -18.38
CA SER A 150 -12.34 -10.37 -18.96
C SER A 150 -13.03 -11.29 -17.93
N PRO A 151 -14.07 -12.01 -18.29
CA PRO A 151 -14.66 -12.09 -19.63
C PRO A 151 -15.79 -11.09 -19.90
N ASN A 152 -16.25 -10.35 -18.89
CA ASN A 152 -17.50 -9.58 -18.95
C ASN A 152 -17.31 -8.12 -19.38
N TRP A 153 -16.13 -7.72 -19.83
CA TRP A 153 -15.90 -6.35 -20.31
C TRP A 153 -16.82 -5.96 -21.49
N ARG A 154 -17.35 -6.95 -22.22
CA ARG A 154 -18.29 -6.75 -23.34
C ARG A 154 -19.68 -6.39 -22.87
N LEU A 155 -20.04 -6.72 -21.62
CA LEU A 155 -21.40 -6.56 -21.10
C LEU A 155 -21.59 -5.17 -20.47
N PRO A 156 -22.80 -4.59 -20.55
CA PRO A 156 -23.10 -3.37 -19.83
C PRO A 156 -23.12 -3.62 -18.32
N TYR A 157 -22.90 -2.57 -17.53
CA TYR A 157 -23.06 -2.65 -16.09
C TYR A 157 -24.53 -2.89 -15.71
N PRO A 158 -24.80 -3.67 -14.66
CA PRO A 158 -26.12 -3.70 -14.06
C PRO A 158 -26.57 -2.31 -13.58
N GLU A 159 -27.89 -2.11 -13.48
CA GLU A 159 -28.47 -0.79 -13.20
C GLU A 159 -27.91 -0.13 -11.94
N LYS A 160 -27.81 -0.88 -10.83
CA LYS A 160 -27.28 -0.35 -9.57
C LYS A 160 -25.83 0.12 -9.68
N GLU A 161 -24.97 -0.68 -10.28
CA GLU A 161 -23.56 -0.36 -10.49
C GLU A 161 -23.41 0.82 -11.47
N ALA A 162 -24.24 0.86 -12.51
CA ALA A 162 -24.27 1.99 -13.44
C ALA A 162 -24.65 3.30 -12.76
N GLU A 163 -25.65 3.29 -11.88
CA GLU A 163 -26.04 4.45 -11.07
C GLU A 163 -24.91 4.91 -10.15
N GLN A 164 -24.22 3.98 -9.50
CA GLN A 164 -23.05 4.31 -8.65
C GLN A 164 -21.93 4.93 -9.46
N LEU A 165 -21.60 4.40 -10.63
CA LEU A 165 -20.61 4.96 -11.53
C LEU A 165 -21.00 6.37 -11.99
N GLN A 166 -22.28 6.58 -12.32
CA GLN A 166 -22.79 7.89 -12.71
C GLN A 166 -22.63 8.90 -11.58
N GLU A 167 -22.89 8.51 -10.34
CA GLU A 167 -22.66 9.37 -9.16
C GLU A 167 -21.19 9.72 -8.99
N LEU A 168 -20.29 8.74 -9.15
CA LEU A 168 -18.84 9.00 -9.09
C LEU A 168 -18.38 9.99 -10.17
N VAL A 169 -18.87 9.83 -11.38
CA VAL A 169 -18.57 10.75 -12.49
C VAL A 169 -19.05 12.15 -12.18
N LYS A 170 -20.25 12.30 -11.63
CA LYS A 170 -20.80 13.58 -11.22
C LYS A 170 -19.95 14.27 -10.14
N VAL A 171 -19.62 13.52 -9.07
CA VAL A 171 -18.81 14.06 -7.96
C VAL A 171 -17.39 14.37 -8.42
N ALA A 172 -16.80 13.55 -9.29
CA ALA A 172 -15.51 13.85 -9.91
C ALA A 172 -15.54 15.21 -10.63
N LYS A 173 -16.55 15.44 -11.45
CA LYS A 173 -16.73 16.70 -12.18
C LYS A 173 -16.89 17.91 -11.23
N GLU A 174 -17.66 17.75 -10.16
CA GLU A 174 -17.84 18.79 -9.14
C GLU A 174 -16.53 19.16 -8.41
N ASN A 175 -15.56 18.28 -8.43
CA ASN A 175 -14.24 18.46 -7.82
C ASN A 175 -13.11 18.67 -8.84
N GLU A 176 -13.47 18.95 -10.09
CA GLU A 176 -12.52 19.12 -11.19
C GLU A 176 -11.54 17.97 -11.38
N VAL A 177 -12.04 16.75 -11.22
CA VAL A 177 -11.31 15.52 -11.42
C VAL A 177 -11.86 14.79 -12.65
N ASP A 178 -10.98 14.40 -13.56
CA ASP A 178 -11.33 13.53 -14.67
C ASP A 178 -11.51 12.12 -14.15
N PHE A 179 -12.73 11.59 -14.25
CA PHE A 179 -13.01 10.18 -13.98
C PHE A 179 -12.60 9.37 -15.21
N VAL A 180 -11.49 8.66 -15.13
CA VAL A 180 -10.98 7.83 -16.22
C VAL A 180 -11.49 6.40 -16.03
N TRP A 181 -12.40 5.98 -16.90
CA TRP A 181 -12.87 4.60 -16.88
C TRP A 181 -11.91 3.72 -17.68
N ALA A 182 -11.32 2.70 -17.03
CA ALA A 182 -10.39 1.78 -17.67
C ALA A 182 -11.10 0.48 -18.03
N ILE A 183 -10.75 -0.10 -19.20
CA ILE A 183 -11.12 -1.44 -19.61
C ILE A 183 -9.89 -2.34 -19.67
N HIS A 184 -10.01 -3.60 -19.26
CA HIS A 184 -8.93 -4.59 -19.25
C HIS A 184 -9.35 -5.82 -20.08
N PRO A 185 -9.32 -5.74 -21.42
CA PRO A 185 -9.88 -6.77 -22.30
C PRO A 185 -8.86 -7.82 -22.73
N GLY A 186 -7.58 -7.64 -22.46
CA GLY A 186 -6.48 -8.32 -23.15
C GLY A 186 -6.40 -9.83 -22.94
N GLN A 187 -6.99 -10.37 -21.87
CA GLN A 187 -6.87 -11.79 -21.58
C GLN A 187 -7.69 -12.65 -22.56
N ASP A 188 -8.82 -12.13 -23.08
CA ASP A 188 -9.72 -12.89 -23.96
C ASP A 188 -10.16 -12.13 -25.22
N ILE A 189 -9.60 -10.96 -25.48
CA ILE A 189 -9.92 -10.19 -26.66
C ILE A 189 -9.55 -10.95 -27.93
N LYS A 190 -10.46 -10.93 -28.89
CA LYS A 190 -10.20 -11.43 -30.26
C LYS A 190 -9.90 -10.23 -31.15
N TRP A 191 -8.88 -10.35 -31.96
CA TRP A 191 -8.48 -9.30 -32.89
C TRP A 191 -9.33 -9.34 -34.17
N ASN A 192 -10.63 -9.07 -34.00
CA ASN A 192 -11.60 -9.10 -35.08
C ASN A 192 -12.55 -7.89 -34.99
N GLN A 193 -13.40 -7.74 -36.00
CA GLN A 193 -14.36 -6.64 -36.09
C GLN A 193 -15.36 -6.68 -34.92
N GLU A 194 -15.82 -7.88 -34.54
CA GLU A 194 -16.83 -8.05 -33.48
C GLU A 194 -16.34 -7.48 -32.15
N ASP A 195 -15.13 -7.83 -31.69
CA ASP A 195 -14.60 -7.34 -30.43
C ASP A 195 -14.21 -5.87 -30.49
N ARG A 196 -13.77 -5.37 -31.63
CA ARG A 196 -13.57 -3.94 -31.85
C ARG A 196 -14.88 -3.17 -31.68
N ASP A 197 -15.97 -3.68 -32.27
CA ASP A 197 -17.31 -3.08 -32.13
C ASP A 197 -17.84 -3.21 -30.70
N ASN A 198 -17.60 -4.33 -30.04
CA ASN A 198 -17.95 -4.54 -28.63
C ASN A 198 -17.27 -3.51 -27.72
N LEU A 199 -16.01 -3.23 -27.94
CA LEU A 199 -15.25 -2.27 -27.14
C LEU A 199 -15.77 -0.85 -27.33
N LEU A 200 -16.02 -0.43 -28.58
CA LEU A 200 -16.63 0.86 -28.89
C LEU A 200 -18.01 1.00 -28.26
N ALA A 201 -18.84 -0.04 -28.36
CA ALA A 201 -20.17 -0.04 -27.77
C ALA A 201 -20.10 0.12 -26.24
N LYS A 202 -19.14 -0.52 -25.58
CA LYS A 202 -18.91 -0.34 -24.15
C LYS A 202 -18.51 1.08 -23.81
N PHE A 203 -17.59 1.68 -24.58
CA PHE A 203 -17.19 3.07 -24.39
C PHE A 203 -18.36 4.04 -24.60
N GLU A 204 -19.21 3.82 -25.58
CA GLU A 204 -20.43 4.60 -25.78
C GLU A 204 -21.37 4.52 -24.57
N LYS A 205 -21.55 3.34 -24.00
CA LYS A 205 -22.35 3.15 -22.79
C LYS A 205 -21.78 3.93 -21.61
N MET A 206 -20.46 3.90 -21.41
CA MET A 206 -19.81 4.67 -20.37
C MET A 206 -19.87 6.18 -20.63
N TYR A 207 -19.77 6.59 -21.87
CA TYR A 207 -19.98 7.98 -22.29
C TYR A 207 -21.38 8.47 -21.93
N ASP A 208 -22.40 7.64 -22.15
CA ASP A 208 -23.79 7.95 -21.79
C ASP A 208 -24.00 8.11 -20.28
N LEU A 209 -23.19 7.44 -19.47
CA LEU A 209 -23.16 7.61 -18.01
C LEU A 209 -22.44 8.89 -17.57
N GLY A 210 -21.82 9.62 -18.49
CA GLY A 210 -21.10 10.87 -18.21
C GLY A 210 -19.58 10.76 -18.24
N VAL A 211 -19.01 9.58 -18.48
CA VAL A 211 -17.55 9.39 -18.57
C VAL A 211 -17.00 10.16 -19.78
N ARG A 212 -15.90 10.91 -19.56
CA ARG A 212 -15.24 11.72 -20.61
C ARG A 212 -13.75 11.40 -20.72
N SER A 213 -13.27 10.41 -19.98
CA SER A 213 -11.88 9.98 -20.01
C SER A 213 -11.83 8.44 -19.98
N PHE A 214 -10.98 7.88 -20.82
CA PHE A 214 -10.94 6.43 -21.04
C PHE A 214 -9.52 5.91 -21.04
N ALA A 215 -9.34 4.68 -20.54
CA ALA A 215 -8.08 3.95 -20.57
C ALA A 215 -8.30 2.50 -21.04
N VAL A 216 -7.28 1.93 -21.66
CA VAL A 216 -7.25 0.51 -22.03
C VAL A 216 -6.01 -0.12 -21.42
N PHE A 217 -6.20 -1.13 -20.60
CA PHE A 217 -5.13 -1.81 -19.88
C PHE A 217 -4.81 -3.16 -20.51
N PHE A 218 -3.53 -3.41 -20.76
CA PHE A 218 -3.00 -4.68 -21.24
C PHE A 218 -1.95 -5.27 -20.29
N ASP A 219 -1.95 -4.82 -19.04
CA ASP A 219 -1.06 -5.35 -18.00
C ASP A 219 -1.52 -6.73 -17.50
N ASP A 220 -0.57 -7.51 -17.02
CA ASP A 220 -0.78 -8.81 -16.37
C ASP A 220 -1.62 -9.80 -17.20
N ILE A 221 -1.38 -9.85 -18.50
CA ILE A 221 -2.02 -10.76 -19.46
C ILE A 221 -0.99 -11.63 -20.15
N SER A 222 -1.47 -12.69 -20.82
CA SER A 222 -0.68 -13.59 -21.65
C SER A 222 -1.41 -13.93 -22.95
N GLY A 223 -0.69 -14.55 -23.90
CA GLY A 223 -1.27 -15.02 -25.15
C GLY A 223 -1.36 -13.95 -26.23
N GLU A 224 -2.36 -14.07 -27.10
CA GLU A 224 -2.54 -13.22 -28.28
C GLU A 224 -2.83 -11.75 -27.95
N GLY A 225 -3.41 -11.48 -26.78
CA GLY A 225 -3.68 -10.13 -26.31
C GLY A 225 -2.44 -9.28 -26.11
N THR A 226 -1.26 -9.87 -26.05
CA THR A 226 0.03 -9.19 -25.84
C THR A 226 0.68 -8.63 -27.12
N ASN A 227 0.07 -8.83 -28.28
CA ASN A 227 0.63 -8.40 -29.56
C ASN A 227 0.62 -6.86 -29.70
N PRO A 228 1.78 -6.20 -29.77
CA PRO A 228 1.84 -4.74 -29.77
C PRO A 228 1.28 -4.10 -31.04
N VAL A 229 1.40 -4.76 -32.20
CA VAL A 229 0.81 -4.26 -33.46
C VAL A 229 -0.71 -4.23 -33.36
N LYS A 230 -1.30 -5.30 -32.87
CA LYS A 230 -2.75 -5.40 -32.66
C LYS A 230 -3.27 -4.44 -31.60
N GLN A 231 -2.52 -4.28 -30.52
CA GLN A 231 -2.83 -3.28 -29.50
C GLN A 231 -2.83 -1.86 -30.10
N ALA A 232 -1.80 -1.53 -30.87
CA ALA A 232 -1.70 -0.22 -31.51
C ALA A 232 -2.82 0.03 -32.53
N GLU A 233 -3.14 -0.95 -33.35
CA GLU A 233 -4.25 -0.86 -34.32
C GLU A 233 -5.59 -0.58 -33.62
N LEU A 234 -5.89 -1.31 -32.56
CA LEU A 234 -7.12 -1.12 -31.78
C LEU A 234 -7.18 0.27 -31.15
N LEU A 235 -6.10 0.67 -30.47
CA LEU A 235 -6.05 1.94 -29.77
C LEU A 235 -6.13 3.14 -30.72
N ASN A 236 -5.47 3.07 -31.86
CA ASN A 236 -5.58 4.10 -32.90
C ASN A 236 -7.01 4.18 -33.47
N TYR A 237 -7.65 3.03 -33.67
CA TYR A 237 -9.05 2.99 -34.12
C TYR A 237 -9.98 3.66 -33.11
N ILE A 238 -9.80 3.40 -31.83
CA ILE A 238 -10.58 4.05 -30.76
C ILE A 238 -10.32 5.55 -30.72
N ASP A 239 -9.06 5.95 -30.83
CA ASP A 239 -8.67 7.35 -30.84
C ASP A 239 -9.31 8.11 -31.99
N GLU A 240 -9.28 7.55 -33.20
CA GLU A 240 -9.79 8.19 -34.42
C GLU A 240 -11.32 8.18 -34.52
N ASN A 241 -11.98 7.11 -34.05
CA ASN A 241 -13.41 6.89 -34.24
C ASN A 241 -14.25 7.19 -33.00
N PHE A 242 -13.64 7.42 -31.86
CA PHE A 242 -14.34 7.72 -30.61
C PHE A 242 -13.79 9.00 -29.97
N VAL A 243 -12.51 9.01 -29.56
CA VAL A 243 -11.93 10.11 -28.81
C VAL A 243 -11.97 11.44 -29.60
N LYS A 244 -11.44 11.43 -30.82
CA LYS A 244 -11.38 12.63 -31.67
C LYS A 244 -12.73 13.04 -32.20
N VAL A 245 -13.65 12.10 -32.38
CA VAL A 245 -15.00 12.37 -32.87
C VAL A 245 -15.87 13.07 -31.82
N LYS A 246 -15.74 12.67 -30.56
CA LYS A 246 -16.54 13.21 -29.44
C LYS A 246 -16.15 14.65 -29.04
N LYS A 247 -14.94 15.10 -29.34
CA LYS A 247 -14.40 16.42 -29.03
C LYS A 247 -14.28 16.79 -27.54
N ASP A 248 -15.12 16.25 -26.68
CA ASP A 248 -15.13 16.49 -25.23
C ASP A 248 -14.52 15.34 -24.43
N VAL A 249 -13.87 14.39 -25.11
CA VAL A 249 -13.16 13.26 -24.49
C VAL A 249 -11.67 13.58 -24.39
N THR A 250 -11.08 13.34 -23.22
CA THR A 250 -9.65 13.57 -22.99
C THR A 250 -8.80 12.54 -23.74
N PRO A 251 -7.48 12.76 -23.88
CA PRO A 251 -6.62 11.81 -24.58
C PRO A 251 -6.69 10.41 -23.97
N LEU A 252 -6.74 9.39 -24.84
CA LEU A 252 -6.76 8.00 -24.45
C LEU A 252 -5.48 7.63 -23.71
N VAL A 253 -5.61 6.82 -22.66
CA VAL A 253 -4.49 6.29 -21.88
C VAL A 253 -4.45 4.78 -22.06
N MET A 254 -3.25 4.21 -22.20
CA MET A 254 -3.08 2.77 -22.24
C MET A 254 -2.00 2.33 -21.24
N CYS A 255 -2.17 1.14 -20.67
CA CYS A 255 -1.13 0.46 -19.92
C CYS A 255 -0.57 -0.67 -20.78
N PRO A 256 0.73 -0.67 -21.10
CA PRO A 256 1.32 -1.70 -21.94
C PRO A 256 1.45 -3.03 -21.19
N THR A 257 1.55 -4.13 -21.91
CA THR A 257 1.85 -5.45 -21.34
C THR A 257 3.23 -5.44 -20.71
N GLU A 258 4.24 -4.91 -21.42
CA GLU A 258 5.57 -4.66 -20.86
C GLU A 258 5.60 -3.27 -20.22
N TYR A 259 5.14 -3.17 -18.96
CA TYR A 259 4.94 -1.89 -18.27
C TYR A 259 6.11 -1.48 -17.37
N ASN A 260 7.17 -2.29 -17.31
CA ASN A 260 8.41 -1.96 -16.61
C ASN A 260 9.64 -2.51 -17.35
N LYS A 261 10.79 -1.93 -17.07
CA LYS A 261 12.03 -2.27 -17.78
C LYS A 261 12.47 -3.73 -17.56
N SER A 262 12.34 -4.23 -16.34
CA SER A 262 12.81 -5.58 -15.98
C SER A 262 12.05 -6.70 -16.72
N TRP A 263 10.82 -6.45 -17.12
CA TRP A 263 9.98 -7.38 -17.89
C TRP A 263 9.99 -7.10 -19.39
N SER A 264 10.63 -6.02 -19.82
CA SER A 264 10.72 -5.68 -21.25
C SER A 264 11.73 -6.57 -21.96
N ASP A 265 11.42 -6.89 -23.23
CA ASP A 265 12.34 -7.53 -24.13
C ASP A 265 12.81 -6.52 -25.19
N PRO A 266 14.01 -5.93 -25.03
CA PRO A 266 14.52 -4.98 -26.01
C PRO A 266 14.67 -5.56 -27.43
N LYS A 267 14.88 -6.86 -27.54
CA LYS A 267 15.00 -7.55 -28.84
C LYS A 267 13.62 -7.84 -29.46
N GLY A 268 12.61 -8.02 -28.65
CA GLY A 268 11.23 -8.27 -29.09
C GLY A 268 10.54 -7.06 -29.70
N GLY A 269 11.02 -5.85 -29.38
CA GLY A 269 10.54 -4.61 -29.97
C GLY A 269 9.13 -4.18 -29.58
N TYR A 270 8.58 -4.71 -28.48
CA TYR A 270 7.22 -4.39 -28.04
C TYR A 270 7.03 -2.89 -27.81
N LEU A 271 7.88 -2.28 -26.97
CA LEU A 271 7.79 -0.87 -26.62
C LEU A 271 8.08 0.05 -27.80
N THR A 272 9.07 -0.27 -28.62
CA THR A 272 9.38 0.51 -29.84
C THR A 272 8.26 0.43 -30.88
N THR A 273 7.60 -0.71 -30.99
CA THR A 273 6.40 -0.88 -31.83
C THR A 273 5.27 0.06 -31.38
N LEU A 274 5.00 0.13 -30.09
CA LEU A 274 4.02 1.07 -29.55
C LEU A 274 4.41 2.52 -29.84
N GLY A 275 5.67 2.86 -29.61
CA GLY A 275 6.19 4.20 -29.85
C GLY A 275 6.07 4.63 -31.33
N ASP A 276 6.31 3.70 -32.24
CA ASP A 276 6.26 3.96 -33.68
C ASP A 276 4.81 4.02 -34.22
N LYS A 277 3.92 3.18 -33.71
CA LYS A 277 2.59 2.96 -34.31
C LYS A 277 1.45 3.68 -33.62
N LEU A 278 1.53 3.94 -32.31
CA LEU A 278 0.46 4.64 -31.60
C LEU A 278 0.40 6.10 -32.00
N ASN A 279 -0.81 6.60 -32.17
CA ASN A 279 -1.05 8.03 -32.37
C ASN A 279 -0.39 8.84 -31.23
N PRO A 280 0.25 9.99 -31.53
CA PRO A 280 1.01 10.75 -30.53
C PRO A 280 0.22 11.22 -29.31
N SER A 281 -1.09 11.40 -29.45
CA SER A 281 -1.96 11.84 -28.37
C SER A 281 -2.24 10.74 -27.32
N ILE A 282 -2.04 9.47 -27.68
CA ILE A 282 -2.29 8.35 -26.77
C ILE A 282 -1.19 8.29 -25.71
N GLN A 283 -1.59 8.33 -24.44
CA GLN A 283 -0.68 8.30 -23.30
C GLN A 283 -0.29 6.85 -22.98
N ILE A 284 0.97 6.61 -22.71
CA ILE A 284 1.50 5.27 -22.41
C ILE A 284 1.97 5.23 -20.96
N MET A 285 1.36 4.36 -20.15
CA MET A 285 1.71 4.21 -18.75
C MET A 285 2.99 3.39 -18.55
N TRP A 286 3.68 3.65 -17.45
CA TRP A 286 4.96 3.04 -17.12
C TRP A 286 5.19 3.02 -15.61
N THR A 287 5.65 1.89 -15.06
CA THR A 287 5.90 1.76 -13.62
C THR A 287 7.35 2.01 -13.22
N GLY A 288 8.25 2.12 -14.16
CA GLY A 288 9.67 2.37 -13.92
C GLY A 288 10.57 1.18 -14.30
N ASP A 289 11.74 1.10 -13.69
CA ASP A 289 12.72 0.05 -14.02
C ASP A 289 12.26 -1.34 -13.55
N ARG A 290 11.36 -1.38 -12.58
CA ARG A 290 10.73 -2.61 -12.05
C ARG A 290 9.24 -2.37 -11.86
N VAL A 291 8.50 -3.42 -11.48
CA VAL A 291 7.08 -3.31 -11.08
C VAL A 291 6.94 -2.29 -9.96
N ILE A 292 7.77 -2.42 -8.93
CA ILE A 292 7.83 -1.51 -7.79
C ILE A 292 9.19 -0.82 -7.81
N SER A 293 9.20 0.44 -8.17
CA SER A 293 10.45 1.24 -8.23
C SER A 293 10.16 2.73 -8.21
N ASP A 294 11.16 3.50 -7.81
CA ASP A 294 11.12 4.95 -7.90
C ASP A 294 11.62 5.40 -9.28
N ILE A 295 11.12 6.54 -9.74
CA ILE A 295 11.39 7.01 -11.09
C ILE A 295 12.68 7.84 -11.09
N THR A 296 13.67 7.35 -11.84
CA THR A 296 14.97 7.99 -12.00
C THR A 296 15.06 8.75 -13.33
N GLN A 297 16.00 9.68 -13.41
CA GLN A 297 16.27 10.40 -14.65
C GLN A 297 16.70 9.45 -15.79
N GLU A 298 17.56 8.50 -15.48
CA GLU A 298 18.01 7.48 -16.46
C GLU A 298 16.85 6.60 -16.91
N GLY A 299 16.01 6.16 -15.96
CA GLY A 299 14.87 5.30 -16.26
C GLY A 299 13.83 5.98 -17.13
N ILE A 300 13.52 7.26 -16.86
CA ILE A 300 12.54 8.00 -17.67
C ILE A 300 13.07 8.28 -19.09
N GLN A 301 14.35 8.58 -19.24
CA GLN A 301 14.97 8.74 -20.55
C GLN A 301 14.92 7.45 -21.36
N TRP A 302 15.22 6.33 -20.73
CA TRP A 302 15.20 5.01 -21.38
C TRP A 302 13.84 4.68 -21.99
N ILE A 303 12.77 4.88 -21.25
CA ILE A 303 11.41 4.59 -21.75
C ILE A 303 10.96 5.62 -22.79
N ASN A 304 11.19 6.90 -22.56
CA ASN A 304 10.74 7.96 -23.47
C ASN A 304 11.37 7.84 -24.87
N GLU A 305 12.60 7.41 -24.96
CA GLU A 305 13.26 7.12 -26.25
C GLU A 305 12.53 6.02 -27.03
N ARG A 306 12.04 5.01 -26.34
CA ARG A 306 11.36 3.86 -26.97
C ARG A 306 9.92 4.16 -27.36
N ILE A 307 9.17 4.78 -26.46
CA ILE A 307 7.77 5.10 -26.72
C ILE A 307 7.56 6.43 -27.47
N LYS A 308 8.63 7.20 -27.68
CA LYS A 308 8.66 8.48 -28.44
C LYS A 308 7.69 9.52 -27.93
N ARG A 309 7.52 9.57 -26.61
CA ARG A 309 6.68 10.53 -25.89
C ARG A 309 7.02 10.52 -24.42
N PRO A 310 6.65 11.57 -23.64
CA PRO A 310 6.76 11.52 -22.19
C PRO A 310 5.90 10.40 -21.62
N ALA A 311 6.48 9.59 -20.73
CA ALA A 311 5.77 8.49 -20.09
C ALA A 311 4.72 9.02 -19.10
N TYR A 312 3.62 8.29 -19.01
CA TYR A 312 2.57 8.50 -18.01
C TYR A 312 2.85 7.54 -16.86
N ILE A 313 3.33 8.04 -15.72
CA ILE A 313 3.83 7.20 -14.64
C ILE A 313 2.68 6.63 -13.83
N TRP A 314 2.70 5.30 -13.67
CA TRP A 314 1.94 4.54 -12.70
C TRP A 314 2.91 4.16 -11.58
N TRP A 315 2.87 4.89 -10.46
CA TRP A 315 3.80 4.65 -9.36
C TRP A 315 3.20 3.70 -8.35
N ASN A 316 3.84 2.56 -8.15
CA ASN A 316 3.39 1.52 -7.25
C ASN A 316 3.84 1.76 -5.79
N PHE A 317 3.34 2.82 -5.22
CA PHE A 317 3.41 3.21 -3.81
C PHE A 317 2.22 4.13 -3.51
N PRO A 318 1.45 3.97 -2.41
CA PRO A 318 1.67 3.04 -1.30
C PRO A 318 0.96 1.68 -1.47
N VAL A 319 0.73 1.22 -2.69
CA VAL A 319 0.13 -0.11 -2.89
C VAL A 319 0.82 -1.16 -2.01
N SER A 320 0.02 -1.94 -1.30
CA SER A 320 0.52 -2.93 -0.33
C SER A 320 0.04 -4.34 -0.61
N ASP A 321 -0.40 -4.62 -1.83
CA ASP A 321 -1.01 -5.91 -2.20
C ASP A 321 -0.04 -7.10 -2.17
N TYR A 322 1.25 -6.84 -2.08
CA TYR A 322 2.30 -7.84 -1.89
C TYR A 322 2.89 -7.85 -0.47
N VAL A 323 2.42 -6.99 0.42
CA VAL A 323 2.78 -6.87 1.84
C VAL A 323 1.55 -6.47 2.66
N ARG A 324 0.45 -7.17 2.46
CA ARG A 324 -0.89 -6.79 3.00
C ARG A 324 -0.96 -6.75 4.52
N ASP A 325 -0.02 -7.37 5.21
CA ASP A 325 0.11 -7.33 6.66
C ASP A 325 0.72 -6.02 7.19
N HIS A 326 1.18 -5.13 6.31
CA HIS A 326 1.79 -3.84 6.66
C HIS A 326 0.90 -2.66 6.26
N LEU A 327 1.00 -1.56 7.03
CA LEU A 327 0.52 -0.23 6.62
C LEU A 327 1.71 0.62 6.16
N LEU A 328 1.53 1.31 5.04
CA LEU A 328 2.55 2.17 4.45
C LEU A 328 2.16 3.64 4.65
N LEU A 329 2.55 4.21 5.78
CA LEU A 329 2.16 5.56 6.20
C LEU A 329 3.32 6.57 6.11
N GLY A 330 4.43 6.17 5.51
CA GLY A 330 5.61 7.02 5.39
C GLY A 330 5.51 8.09 4.31
N PRO A 331 6.52 8.97 4.23
CA PRO A 331 6.56 10.03 3.24
C PRO A 331 6.77 9.51 1.82
N VAL A 332 6.32 10.29 0.86
CA VAL A 332 6.60 10.08 -0.57
C VAL A 332 7.99 10.64 -0.87
N TYR A 333 8.93 9.79 -1.25
CA TYR A 333 10.29 10.18 -1.65
C TYR A 333 10.90 9.15 -2.63
N GLY A 334 12.01 9.50 -3.21
CA GLY A 334 12.78 8.62 -4.11
C GLY A 334 12.60 8.91 -5.59
N ASN A 335 11.51 9.55 -6.00
CA ASN A 335 11.33 9.99 -7.38
C ASN A 335 12.17 11.22 -7.67
N ASP A 336 12.82 11.26 -8.84
CA ASP A 336 13.67 12.38 -9.23
C ASP A 336 12.84 13.67 -9.31
N THR A 337 13.38 14.75 -8.80
CA THR A 337 12.69 16.05 -8.72
C THR A 337 12.93 16.95 -9.95
N ARG A 338 13.74 16.49 -10.92
CA ARG A 338 14.18 17.28 -12.08
C ARG A 338 13.57 16.81 -13.41
N ILE A 339 12.62 15.87 -13.38
CA ILE A 339 12.10 15.18 -14.57
C ILE A 339 10.65 15.52 -14.93
N ALA A 340 10.11 16.60 -14.39
CA ALA A 340 8.71 16.98 -14.62
C ALA A 340 8.36 17.11 -16.11
N ASP A 341 9.25 17.69 -16.90
CA ASP A 341 9.08 17.88 -18.35
C ASP A 341 9.17 16.59 -19.17
N GLN A 342 9.61 15.51 -18.55
CA GLN A 342 9.75 14.18 -19.19
C GLN A 342 8.60 13.23 -18.86
N MET A 343 7.61 13.68 -18.07
CA MET A 343 6.42 12.90 -17.69
C MET A 343 5.16 13.62 -18.17
N SER A 344 4.26 12.90 -18.82
CA SER A 344 2.94 13.44 -19.19
C SER A 344 1.94 13.34 -18.03
N GLY A 345 2.13 12.37 -17.16
CA GLY A 345 1.28 12.14 -16.03
C GLY A 345 2.00 11.42 -14.90
N PHE A 346 1.46 11.53 -13.70
CA PHE A 346 1.94 10.81 -12.52
C PHE A 346 0.75 10.43 -11.65
N VAL A 347 0.44 9.16 -11.58
CA VAL A 347 -0.62 8.62 -10.72
C VAL A 347 -0.04 7.60 -9.74
N THR A 348 -0.58 7.61 -8.53
CA THR A 348 -0.20 6.66 -7.48
C THR A 348 -1.19 5.51 -7.42
N ASN A 349 -0.68 4.28 -7.30
CA ASN A 349 -1.48 3.10 -6.98
C ASN A 349 -1.49 2.93 -5.46
N PRO A 350 -2.65 3.07 -4.80
CA PRO A 350 -2.74 3.14 -3.34
C PRO A 350 -2.91 1.78 -2.67
N MET A 351 -2.99 1.81 -1.33
CA MET A 351 -3.43 0.65 -0.55
C MET A 351 -4.94 0.41 -0.71
N GLU A 352 -5.38 -0.81 -0.41
CA GLU A 352 -6.81 -1.11 -0.25
C GLU A 352 -7.47 -0.31 0.89
N HIS A 353 -6.66 0.25 1.78
CA HIS A 353 -7.06 1.16 2.86
C HIS A 353 -7.12 2.60 2.33
N ALA A 354 -8.30 3.02 1.90
CA ALA A 354 -8.47 4.30 1.20
C ALA A 354 -8.08 5.52 2.05
N GLU A 355 -8.52 5.55 3.30
CA GLU A 355 -8.23 6.68 4.19
C GLU A 355 -6.76 6.72 4.60
N ALA A 356 -6.17 5.57 4.92
CA ALA A 356 -4.74 5.49 5.23
C ALA A 356 -3.85 5.87 4.04
N SER A 357 -4.31 5.63 2.82
CA SER A 357 -3.60 6.01 1.59
C SER A 357 -3.51 7.52 1.37
N LYS A 358 -4.36 8.31 2.02
CA LYS A 358 -4.40 9.77 1.85
C LYS A 358 -3.08 10.46 2.22
N ILE A 359 -2.31 9.90 3.16
CA ILE A 359 -0.98 10.44 3.50
C ILE A 359 -0.07 10.45 2.26
N ALA A 360 0.04 9.32 1.58
CA ALA A 360 0.85 9.21 0.37
C ALA A 360 0.21 9.96 -0.82
N ILE A 361 -1.10 9.92 -0.96
CA ILE A 361 -1.82 10.64 -2.04
C ILE A 361 -1.56 12.14 -1.93
N TYR A 362 -1.60 12.71 -0.74
CA TYR A 362 -1.24 14.10 -0.50
C TYR A 362 0.20 14.39 -0.93
N GLY A 363 1.13 13.50 -0.60
CA GLY A 363 2.53 13.60 -1.02
C GLY A 363 2.70 13.60 -2.54
N VAL A 364 1.99 12.71 -3.22
CA VAL A 364 2.00 12.64 -4.69
C VAL A 364 1.38 13.90 -5.31
N ALA A 365 0.31 14.43 -4.71
CA ALA A 365 -0.31 15.67 -5.17
C ALA A 365 0.70 16.84 -5.14
N SER A 366 1.44 16.97 -4.04
CA SER A 366 2.47 18.00 -3.90
C SER A 366 3.64 17.78 -4.85
N TYR A 367 4.16 16.54 -4.92
CA TYR A 367 5.23 16.19 -5.85
C TYR A 367 4.87 16.51 -7.30
N SER A 368 3.72 16.05 -7.77
CA SER A 368 3.30 16.20 -9.16
C SER A 368 2.92 17.63 -9.54
N TRP A 369 2.51 18.43 -8.57
CA TRP A 369 2.25 19.84 -8.80
C TRP A 369 3.55 20.62 -9.10
N ASN A 370 4.58 20.43 -8.26
CA ASN A 370 5.87 21.09 -8.45
C ASN A 370 7.02 20.23 -7.93
N PRO A 371 7.55 19.31 -8.75
CA PRO A 371 8.62 18.41 -8.32
C PRO A 371 9.90 19.11 -7.84
N GLU A 372 10.29 20.24 -8.48
CA GLU A 372 11.50 20.97 -8.10
C GLU A 372 11.46 21.55 -6.68
N LYS A 373 10.27 21.93 -6.22
CA LYS A 373 10.07 22.52 -4.88
C LYS A 373 9.56 21.51 -3.87
N TYR A 374 9.45 20.25 -4.25
CA TYR A 374 8.92 19.20 -3.39
C TYR A 374 9.85 18.92 -2.22
N ASP A 375 9.30 18.96 -1.01
CA ASP A 375 9.95 18.59 0.26
C ASP A 375 9.16 17.43 0.87
N SER A 376 9.73 16.24 0.86
CA SER A 376 9.04 15.00 1.27
C SER A 376 8.64 15.00 2.75
N GLU A 377 9.51 15.41 3.63
CA GLU A 377 9.26 15.39 5.07
C GLU A 377 8.24 16.45 5.48
N LYS A 378 8.40 17.67 5.00
CA LYS A 378 7.46 18.77 5.27
C LYS A 378 6.05 18.40 4.75
N THR A 379 5.98 17.89 3.53
CA THR A 379 4.71 17.49 2.91
C THR A 379 4.04 16.36 3.70
N TRP A 380 4.81 15.39 4.18
CA TRP A 380 4.29 14.30 5.00
C TRP A 380 3.67 14.80 6.30
N LYS A 381 4.34 15.70 6.98
CA LYS A 381 3.81 16.34 8.20
C LYS A 381 2.55 17.16 7.91
N ASP A 382 2.52 17.90 6.81
CA ASP A 382 1.35 18.66 6.38
C ASP A 382 0.17 17.74 6.04
N ALA A 383 0.43 16.61 5.39
CA ALA A 383 -0.58 15.59 5.09
C ALA A 383 -1.26 15.07 6.36
N ILE A 384 -0.46 14.73 7.37
CA ILE A 384 -0.95 14.23 8.65
C ILE A 384 -1.80 15.26 9.37
N LYS A 385 -1.37 16.52 9.41
CA LYS A 385 -2.16 17.64 9.99
C LYS A 385 -3.45 17.88 9.22
N ASN A 386 -3.44 17.73 7.90
CA ASN A 386 -4.62 17.91 7.07
C ASN A 386 -5.67 16.81 7.34
N ILE A 387 -5.22 15.58 7.50
CA ILE A 387 -6.09 14.41 7.66
C ILE A 387 -6.62 14.29 9.09
N MET A 388 -5.82 14.64 10.08
CA MET A 388 -6.13 14.47 11.50
C MET A 388 -5.57 15.64 12.33
N PRO A 389 -6.12 16.85 12.21
CA PRO A 389 -5.53 18.04 12.80
C PRO A 389 -5.49 18.01 14.34
N ALA A 390 -6.49 17.46 15.01
CA ALA A 390 -6.56 17.43 16.48
C ALA A 390 -5.64 16.38 17.10
N SER A 391 -5.35 15.28 16.41
CA SER A 391 -4.51 14.17 16.87
C SER A 391 -3.29 13.96 15.95
N ALA A 392 -2.78 15.04 15.38
CA ALA A 392 -1.71 14.99 14.38
C ALA A 392 -0.40 14.46 14.96
N GLU A 393 -0.07 14.80 16.20
CA GLU A 393 1.17 14.34 16.86
C GLU A 393 1.16 12.81 17.04
N GLU A 394 0.04 12.25 17.47
CA GLU A 394 -0.13 10.82 17.67
C GLU A 394 -0.09 10.07 16.34
N LEU A 395 -0.76 10.61 15.32
CA LEU A 395 -0.73 10.00 13.98
C LEU A 395 0.67 10.07 13.36
N GLU A 396 1.38 11.19 13.51
CA GLU A 396 2.76 11.33 13.03
C GLU A 396 3.68 10.31 13.69
N PHE A 397 3.56 10.15 14.98
CA PHE A 397 4.33 9.16 15.74
C PHE A 397 4.04 7.73 15.26
N PHE A 398 2.78 7.37 15.15
CA PHE A 398 2.37 6.06 14.62
C PHE A 398 2.88 5.83 13.20
N ALA A 399 2.71 6.82 12.32
CA ALA A 399 3.14 6.73 10.92
C ALA A 399 4.66 6.59 10.77
N ALA A 400 5.44 7.26 11.63
CA ALA A 400 6.90 7.17 11.63
C ALA A 400 7.42 5.74 11.93
N HIS A 401 6.60 4.92 12.58
CA HIS A 401 6.93 3.55 12.96
C HIS A 401 6.14 2.50 12.18
N ASN A 402 5.39 2.91 11.15
CA ASN A 402 4.61 2.03 10.26
C ASN A 402 4.78 2.50 8.81
N SER A 403 5.99 2.42 8.30
CA SER A 403 6.37 2.96 6.99
C SER A 403 7.18 2.00 6.13
N ASP A 404 7.86 1.01 6.72
CA ASP A 404 8.56 -0.01 5.95
C ASP A 404 7.65 -1.18 5.57
N LEU A 405 8.02 -1.88 4.52
CA LEU A 405 7.26 -2.99 3.94
C LEU A 405 7.64 -4.36 4.52
N GLY A 406 8.74 -4.45 5.23
CA GLY A 406 9.36 -5.73 5.54
C GLY A 406 10.03 -6.36 4.33
N ALA A 407 10.69 -7.49 4.53
CA ALA A 407 11.28 -8.27 3.43
C ALA A 407 10.18 -8.77 2.49
N ASN A 408 10.35 -8.58 1.19
CA ASN A 408 9.35 -8.93 0.19
C ASN A 408 9.98 -9.31 -1.16
N GLY A 409 9.18 -9.92 -2.03
CA GLY A 409 9.64 -10.41 -3.32
C GLY A 409 10.10 -9.32 -4.28
N HIS A 410 9.63 -8.09 -4.13
CA HIS A 410 10.04 -6.95 -4.95
C HIS A 410 11.28 -6.24 -4.42
N ARG A 411 11.77 -6.62 -3.23
CA ARG A 411 12.95 -6.02 -2.57
C ARG A 411 12.84 -4.50 -2.41
N TYR A 412 11.62 -3.99 -2.36
CA TYR A 412 11.35 -2.57 -2.15
C TYR A 412 11.21 -2.31 -0.65
N ARG A 413 12.01 -1.41 -0.13
CA ARG A 413 12.06 -1.08 1.31
C ARG A 413 11.98 0.42 1.50
N ARG A 414 11.45 0.84 2.64
CA ARG A 414 11.34 2.24 3.01
C ARG A 414 11.96 2.46 4.38
N ASP A 415 12.30 3.70 4.69
CA ASP A 415 12.81 4.06 6.00
C ASP A 415 11.70 4.03 7.05
N GLU A 416 12.05 3.62 8.26
CA GLU A 416 11.13 3.54 9.39
C GLU A 416 11.89 3.77 10.68
N SER A 417 11.25 4.44 11.65
CA SER A 417 11.83 4.71 12.98
C SER A 417 13.20 5.39 12.91
N VAL A 418 13.37 6.29 11.95
CA VAL A 418 14.68 6.87 11.60
C VAL A 418 15.33 7.57 12.79
N ALA A 419 14.57 8.37 13.54
CA ALA A 419 15.09 9.10 14.70
C ALA A 419 15.51 8.18 15.85
N LEU A 420 14.88 7.01 15.97
CA LEU A 420 15.17 6.04 17.02
C LEU A 420 16.32 5.11 16.66
N GLN A 421 16.65 4.94 15.39
CA GLN A 421 17.61 3.95 14.91
C GLN A 421 18.97 4.03 15.60
N PRO A 422 19.62 5.21 15.79
CA PRO A 422 20.90 5.29 16.48
C PRO A 422 20.83 4.80 17.93
N VAL A 423 19.78 5.20 18.66
CA VAL A 423 19.54 4.79 20.05
C VAL A 423 19.32 3.28 20.14
N ALA A 424 18.47 2.74 19.26
CA ALA A 424 18.19 1.31 19.19
C ALA A 424 19.45 0.50 18.90
N GLN A 425 20.25 0.94 17.94
CA GLN A 425 21.50 0.27 17.56
C GLN A 425 22.53 0.29 18.70
N SER A 426 22.73 1.44 19.33
CA SER A 426 23.64 1.60 20.47
C SER A 426 23.24 0.70 21.64
N PHE A 427 21.97 0.72 22.03
CA PHE A 427 21.46 -0.12 23.12
C PHE A 427 21.60 -1.62 22.80
N THR A 428 21.18 -2.04 21.63
CA THR A 428 21.21 -3.44 21.20
C THR A 428 22.64 -3.99 21.19
N ASP A 429 23.57 -3.24 20.58
CA ASP A 429 24.97 -3.66 20.49
C ASP A 429 25.59 -3.86 21.87
N SER A 430 25.41 -2.90 22.76
CA SER A 430 25.95 -3.00 24.13
C SER A 430 25.28 -4.11 24.94
N TYR A 431 23.96 -4.22 24.84
CA TYR A 431 23.18 -5.19 25.62
C TYR A 431 23.49 -6.64 25.23
N ILE A 432 23.53 -6.93 23.93
CA ILE A 432 23.83 -8.29 23.44
C ILE A 432 25.25 -8.74 23.82
N LYS A 433 26.23 -7.82 23.76
CA LYS A 433 27.61 -8.10 24.15
C LYS A 433 27.81 -8.26 25.66
N GLY A 434 26.80 -7.93 26.47
CA GLY A 434 26.90 -7.93 27.92
C GLY A 434 27.70 -6.73 28.45
N GLU A 435 27.92 -5.71 27.63
CA GLU A 435 28.57 -4.46 28.02
C GLU A 435 27.55 -3.51 28.67
N LYS A 436 28.09 -2.53 29.41
CA LYS A 436 27.23 -1.53 30.03
C LYS A 436 26.63 -0.63 28.94
N TYR A 437 25.30 -0.61 28.84
CA TYR A 437 24.61 0.28 27.95
C TYR A 437 24.51 1.72 28.50
N ASN A 438 24.25 2.67 27.60
CA ASN A 438 24.04 4.06 27.98
C ASN A 438 22.64 4.20 28.62
N GLU A 439 22.60 4.77 29.84
CA GLU A 439 21.34 4.99 30.58
C GLU A 439 20.40 5.96 29.84
N ASN A 440 20.91 6.88 29.03
CA ASN A 440 20.11 7.78 28.21
C ASN A 440 19.41 7.01 27.08
N ASP A 441 20.07 6.00 26.51
CA ASP A 441 19.44 5.12 25.50
C ASP A 441 18.29 4.32 26.12
N TYR A 442 18.50 3.75 27.31
CA TYR A 442 17.45 3.03 28.04
C TYR A 442 16.26 3.94 28.31
N ALA A 443 16.49 5.16 28.81
CA ALA A 443 15.42 6.12 29.10
C ALA A 443 14.66 6.52 27.83
N ALA A 444 15.36 6.73 26.71
CA ALA A 444 14.74 7.07 25.43
C ALA A 444 13.86 5.93 24.89
N LEU A 445 14.31 4.70 25.06
CA LEU A 445 13.50 3.52 24.68
C LEU A 445 12.27 3.37 25.56
N GLN A 446 12.43 3.56 26.87
CA GLN A 446 11.32 3.51 27.82
C GLN A 446 10.25 4.56 27.48
N GLU A 447 10.66 5.77 27.15
CA GLU A 447 9.77 6.84 26.71
C GLU A 447 9.07 6.49 25.39
N THR A 448 9.81 5.99 24.42
CA THR A 448 9.26 5.56 23.12
C THR A 448 8.19 4.49 23.29
N PHE A 449 8.46 3.46 24.07
CA PHE A 449 7.49 2.37 24.29
C PHE A 449 6.25 2.85 25.05
N GLY A 450 6.43 3.73 26.02
CA GLY A 450 5.31 4.38 26.71
C GLY A 450 4.44 5.21 25.77
N ARG A 451 5.08 5.96 24.88
CA ARG A 451 4.42 6.78 23.87
C ARG A 451 3.68 5.94 22.83
N MET A 452 4.21 4.77 22.47
CA MET A 452 3.50 3.82 21.58
C MET A 452 2.17 3.39 22.20
N ALA A 453 2.15 3.00 23.45
CA ALA A 453 0.94 2.59 24.15
C ALA A 453 -0.05 3.75 24.28
N GLU A 454 0.41 4.92 24.69
CA GLU A 454 -0.43 6.12 24.87
C GLU A 454 -0.99 6.62 23.52
N SER A 455 -0.16 6.75 22.50
CA SER A 455 -0.61 7.20 21.17
C SER A 455 -1.61 6.23 20.55
N GLY A 456 -1.38 4.93 20.72
CA GLY A 456 -2.32 3.89 20.29
C GLY A 456 -3.69 4.05 20.95
N ASP A 457 -3.73 4.29 22.27
CA ASP A 457 -4.97 4.52 23.00
C ASP A 457 -5.67 5.78 22.51
N ILE A 458 -4.98 6.90 22.39
CA ILE A 458 -5.55 8.17 21.94
C ILE A 458 -6.18 8.02 20.56
N LEU A 459 -5.45 7.41 19.61
CA LEU A 459 -5.96 7.21 18.26
C LEU A 459 -7.14 6.27 18.19
N LEU A 460 -7.20 5.25 19.07
CA LEU A 460 -8.32 4.31 19.12
C LEU A 460 -9.59 4.92 19.75
N THR A 461 -9.47 5.86 20.67
CA THR A 461 -10.57 6.35 21.48
C THR A 461 -10.99 7.80 21.19
N ASP A 462 -10.03 8.67 20.93
CA ASP A 462 -10.25 10.12 20.91
C ASP A 462 -10.03 10.77 19.54
N ALA A 463 -9.57 10.01 18.55
CA ALA A 463 -9.30 10.56 17.23
C ALA A 463 -10.59 10.95 16.48
N GLU A 464 -10.53 12.08 15.82
CA GLU A 464 -11.67 12.68 15.12
C GLU A 464 -11.98 12.05 13.76
N ASN A 465 -10.98 11.45 13.08
CA ASN A 465 -11.15 10.83 11.76
C ASN A 465 -11.54 9.35 11.90
N THR A 466 -12.81 9.11 12.16
CA THR A 466 -13.36 7.77 12.40
C THR A 466 -13.14 6.78 11.25
N PRO A 467 -13.33 7.14 9.96
CA PRO A 467 -13.04 6.22 8.86
C PRO A 467 -11.58 5.76 8.81
N LEU A 468 -10.64 6.66 9.07
CA LEU A 468 -9.22 6.33 9.11
C LEU A 468 -8.89 5.41 10.29
N VAL A 469 -9.40 5.72 11.46
CA VAL A 469 -9.20 4.89 12.67
C VAL A 469 -9.75 3.49 12.46
N LYS A 470 -10.92 3.37 11.83
CA LYS A 470 -11.53 2.07 11.52
C LYS A 470 -10.62 1.20 10.63
N GLU A 471 -10.01 1.79 9.61
CA GLU A 471 -9.07 1.08 8.74
C GLU A 471 -7.81 0.64 9.48
N MET A 472 -7.29 1.49 10.36
CA MET A 472 -6.02 1.27 11.06
C MET A 472 -6.16 0.49 12.37
N LYS A 473 -7.38 0.24 12.85
CA LYS A 473 -7.64 -0.30 14.19
C LYS A 473 -6.82 -1.54 14.54
N PRO A 474 -6.69 -2.58 13.70
CA PRO A 474 -5.86 -3.73 14.03
C PRO A 474 -4.39 -3.37 14.23
N TRP A 475 -3.84 -2.50 13.41
CA TRP A 475 -2.45 -2.04 13.51
C TRP A 475 -2.22 -1.14 14.71
N LEU A 476 -3.17 -0.26 15.03
CA LEU A 476 -3.11 0.57 16.24
C LEU A 476 -3.11 -0.29 17.50
N THR A 477 -3.92 -1.33 17.53
CA THR A 477 -3.98 -2.27 18.65
C THR A 477 -2.67 -3.04 18.81
N GLN A 478 -2.10 -3.55 17.70
CA GLN A 478 -0.79 -4.20 17.72
C GLN A 478 0.32 -3.25 18.17
N PHE A 479 0.31 -2.02 17.71
CA PHE A 479 1.29 -0.99 18.07
C PHE A 479 1.27 -0.69 19.57
N LYS A 480 0.08 -0.55 20.14
CA LYS A 480 -0.12 -0.39 21.58
C LYS A 480 0.44 -1.57 22.36
N LEU A 481 0.08 -2.80 21.97
CA LEU A 481 0.54 -4.02 22.62
C LEU A 481 2.07 -4.18 22.51
N LEU A 482 2.65 -3.83 21.38
CA LEU A 482 4.10 -3.86 21.19
C LEU A 482 4.81 -2.86 22.11
N GLY A 483 4.27 -1.66 22.27
CA GLY A 483 4.77 -0.67 23.21
C GLY A 483 4.73 -1.16 24.66
N GLU A 484 3.61 -1.73 25.07
CA GLU A 484 3.46 -2.37 26.39
C GLU A 484 4.48 -3.51 26.58
N THR A 485 4.67 -4.35 25.57
CA THR A 485 5.67 -5.42 25.58
C THR A 485 7.08 -4.86 25.76
N GLY A 486 7.43 -3.83 25.03
CA GLY A 486 8.74 -3.18 25.16
C GLY A 486 9.01 -2.64 26.56
N LYS A 487 8.03 -1.99 27.17
CA LYS A 487 8.12 -1.51 28.56
C LYS A 487 8.39 -2.66 29.53
N GLU A 488 7.66 -3.76 29.40
CA GLU A 488 7.82 -4.92 30.28
C GLU A 488 9.16 -5.62 30.06
N VAL A 489 9.63 -5.70 28.82
CA VAL A 489 10.95 -6.27 28.49
C VAL A 489 12.09 -5.42 29.10
N LEU A 490 12.02 -4.10 29.03
CA LEU A 490 12.98 -3.23 29.69
C LEU A 490 12.94 -3.42 31.23
N ALA A 491 11.76 -3.59 31.80
CA ALA A 491 11.60 -3.87 33.23
C ALA A 491 12.19 -5.23 33.61
N MET A 492 12.07 -6.26 32.73
CA MET A 492 12.77 -7.53 32.93
C MET A 492 14.27 -7.36 32.98
N ALA A 493 14.83 -6.59 32.06
CA ALA A 493 16.27 -6.32 32.00
C ALA A 493 16.76 -5.66 33.32
N LYS A 494 16.03 -4.67 33.82
CA LYS A 494 16.35 -4.01 35.11
C LYS A 494 16.20 -4.95 36.30
N ALA A 495 15.14 -5.72 36.35
CA ALA A 495 14.95 -6.70 37.43
C ALA A 495 16.08 -7.73 37.48
N TYR A 496 16.51 -8.20 36.30
CA TYR A 496 17.66 -9.12 36.20
C TYR A 496 18.96 -8.46 36.72
N GLU A 497 19.26 -7.23 36.30
CA GLU A 497 20.43 -6.48 36.78
C GLU A 497 20.42 -6.32 38.31
N ASN A 498 19.26 -6.06 38.88
CA ASN A 498 19.08 -5.83 40.31
C ASN A 498 18.95 -7.14 41.13
N GLY A 499 19.00 -8.31 40.50
CA GLY A 499 18.80 -9.60 41.14
C GLY A 499 17.41 -9.83 41.68
N ASN A 500 16.42 -9.10 41.22
CA ASN A 500 15.04 -9.19 41.68
C ASN A 500 14.27 -10.27 40.87
N GLN A 501 14.34 -11.52 41.32
CA GLN A 501 13.74 -12.66 40.65
C GLN A 501 12.22 -12.60 40.62
N GLU A 502 11.58 -12.12 41.69
CA GLU A 502 10.15 -12.03 41.80
C GLU A 502 9.58 -11.04 40.75
N LEU A 503 10.18 -9.85 40.66
CA LEU A 503 9.78 -8.85 39.65
C LEU A 503 10.07 -9.34 38.24
N PHE A 504 11.22 -9.98 38.00
CA PHE A 504 11.55 -10.57 36.70
C PHE A 504 10.48 -11.58 36.26
N MET A 505 10.11 -12.51 37.11
CA MET A 505 9.11 -13.54 36.78
C MET A 505 7.74 -12.94 36.51
N ARG A 506 7.34 -11.93 37.27
CA ARG A 506 6.08 -11.23 37.04
C ARG A 506 6.07 -10.52 35.69
N LYS A 507 7.13 -9.83 35.33
CA LYS A 507 7.28 -9.16 34.04
C LYS A 507 7.38 -10.15 32.88
N TYR A 508 8.13 -11.24 33.07
CA TYR A 508 8.22 -12.33 32.09
C TYR A 508 6.84 -12.91 31.75
N LYS A 509 6.04 -13.22 32.74
CA LYS A 509 4.69 -13.76 32.54
C LYS A 509 3.80 -12.76 31.79
N HIS A 510 3.92 -11.47 32.12
CA HIS A 510 3.17 -10.42 31.42
C HIS A 510 3.60 -10.31 29.95
N VAL A 511 4.89 -10.38 29.65
CA VAL A 511 5.39 -10.39 28.26
C VAL A 511 4.81 -11.57 27.48
N LYS A 512 4.82 -12.75 28.08
CA LYS A 512 4.23 -13.94 27.42
C LYS A 512 2.75 -13.77 27.15
N ALA A 513 2.00 -13.16 28.06
CA ALA A 513 0.59 -12.83 27.86
C ALA A 513 0.38 -11.82 26.74
N LEU A 514 1.22 -10.78 26.66
CA LEU A 514 1.17 -9.79 25.58
C LEU A 514 1.52 -10.41 24.22
N GLN A 515 2.52 -11.26 24.16
CA GLN A 515 2.86 -12.01 22.94
C GLN A 515 1.65 -12.84 22.45
N GLN A 516 0.94 -13.49 23.37
CA GLN A 516 -0.27 -14.25 23.03
C GLN A 516 -1.39 -13.33 22.52
N GLN A 517 -1.61 -12.16 23.13
CA GLN A 517 -2.59 -11.20 22.66
C GLN A 517 -2.25 -10.69 21.25
N MET A 518 -0.98 -10.38 20.99
CA MET A 518 -0.52 -9.95 19.67
C MET A 518 -0.71 -11.07 18.63
N PHE A 519 -0.48 -12.31 19.00
CA PHE A 519 -0.76 -13.47 18.15
C PHE A 519 -2.25 -13.55 17.81
N GLN A 520 -3.15 -13.34 18.76
CA GLN A 520 -4.59 -13.38 18.51
C GLN A 520 -5.03 -12.29 17.51
N ILE A 521 -4.48 -11.10 17.63
CA ILE A 521 -4.75 -10.02 16.66
C ILE A 521 -4.28 -10.43 15.26
N ASP A 522 -3.06 -10.95 15.17
CA ASP A 522 -2.46 -11.39 13.90
C ASP A 522 -3.25 -12.52 13.23
N GLN A 523 -3.89 -13.39 14.03
CA GLN A 523 -4.70 -14.52 13.53
C GLN A 523 -6.18 -14.18 13.29
N THR A 524 -6.65 -13.04 13.77
CA THR A 524 -8.07 -12.66 13.70
C THR A 524 -8.34 -11.66 12.59
N TYR A 525 -7.48 -10.67 12.44
CA TYR A 525 -7.70 -9.54 11.53
C TYR A 525 -6.85 -9.66 10.27
N ASN A 526 -7.35 -9.07 9.18
CA ASN A 526 -6.66 -9.04 7.91
C ASN A 526 -6.23 -10.44 7.43
N GLN A 527 -7.17 -11.37 7.46
CA GLN A 527 -6.94 -12.76 7.06
C GLN A 527 -7.14 -12.93 5.55
N ASN A 528 -6.21 -12.41 4.77
CA ASN A 528 -6.16 -12.59 3.33
C ASN A 528 -5.31 -13.82 2.97
N PRO A 529 -5.46 -14.40 1.74
CA PRO A 529 -4.76 -15.64 1.40
C PRO A 529 -3.26 -15.46 1.07
N TYR A 530 -2.75 -14.22 1.05
CA TYR A 530 -1.38 -13.95 0.58
C TYR A 530 -0.42 -13.55 1.69
N GLN A 531 -0.69 -12.45 2.39
CA GLN A 531 0.08 -11.99 3.54
C GLN A 531 -0.89 -11.70 4.69
N PRO A 532 -1.38 -12.75 5.38
CA PRO A 532 -2.33 -12.57 6.47
C PRO A 532 -1.67 -12.01 7.72
N GLY A 533 -2.45 -11.29 8.50
CA GLY A 533 -2.03 -10.80 9.79
C GLY A 533 -1.81 -9.30 9.85
N VAL A 534 -1.23 -8.86 10.95
CA VAL A 534 -1.08 -7.45 11.30
C VAL A 534 0.33 -7.22 11.84
N LYS A 535 1.20 -6.61 11.06
CA LYS A 535 2.60 -6.32 11.40
C LYS A 535 2.79 -4.83 11.65
N THR A 536 3.49 -4.49 12.71
CA THR A 536 3.74 -3.10 13.10
C THR A 536 5.18 -2.92 13.57
N ALA A 537 5.79 -1.80 13.26
CA ALA A 537 7.12 -1.39 13.70
C ALA A 537 8.19 -2.48 13.52
N THR A 538 8.20 -3.13 12.35
CA THR A 538 8.98 -4.35 12.11
C THR A 538 10.45 -4.10 11.79
N LYS A 539 10.83 -2.89 11.46
CA LYS A 539 12.22 -2.61 11.01
C LYS A 539 13.20 -2.41 12.15
N VAL A 540 12.82 -1.66 13.19
CA VAL A 540 13.72 -1.27 14.28
C VAL A 540 13.18 -1.73 15.64
N ILE A 541 11.96 -1.36 15.98
CA ILE A 541 11.40 -1.53 17.32
C ILE A 541 11.18 -2.98 17.67
N LYS A 542 10.43 -3.72 16.84
CA LYS A 542 10.14 -5.13 17.14
C LYS A 542 11.42 -5.98 17.25
N PRO A 543 12.40 -5.89 16.34
CA PRO A 543 13.65 -6.61 16.49
C PRO A 543 14.40 -6.28 17.77
N LEU A 544 14.43 -5.03 18.19
CA LEU A 544 15.06 -4.61 19.44
C LEU A 544 14.39 -5.26 20.66
N ILE A 545 13.06 -5.20 20.72
CA ILE A 545 12.28 -5.79 21.80
C ILE A 545 12.49 -7.31 21.84
N ASP A 546 12.42 -7.97 20.70
CA ASP A 546 12.60 -9.42 20.57
C ASP A 546 14.01 -9.86 21.03
N GLN A 547 15.04 -9.18 20.54
CA GLN A 547 16.41 -9.51 20.89
C GLN A 547 16.70 -9.29 22.38
N THR A 548 16.19 -8.21 22.95
CA THR A 548 16.34 -7.91 24.37
C THR A 548 15.64 -8.94 25.23
N PHE A 549 14.43 -9.33 24.87
CA PHE A 549 13.65 -10.38 25.57
C PHE A 549 14.38 -11.72 25.55
N ALA A 550 14.79 -12.17 24.37
CA ALA A 550 15.51 -13.43 24.22
C ALA A 550 16.81 -13.45 25.03
N THR A 551 17.59 -12.37 24.92
CA THR A 551 18.87 -12.27 25.61
C THR A 551 18.73 -12.28 27.13
N VAL A 552 17.82 -11.52 27.71
CA VAL A 552 17.65 -11.48 29.17
C VAL A 552 17.06 -12.79 29.70
N THR A 553 16.16 -13.40 28.96
CA THR A 553 15.56 -14.69 29.35
C THR A 553 16.61 -15.82 29.38
N GLU A 554 17.46 -15.86 28.35
CA GLU A 554 18.56 -16.82 28.28
C GLU A 554 19.59 -16.62 29.41
N ARG A 555 19.93 -15.37 29.71
CA ARG A 555 20.82 -15.01 30.84
C ARG A 555 20.21 -15.41 32.18
N TYR A 556 18.94 -15.18 32.38
CA TYR A 556 18.21 -15.60 33.57
C TYR A 556 18.23 -17.12 33.71
N ASN A 557 17.92 -17.85 32.63
CA ASN A 557 17.95 -19.31 32.63
C ASN A 557 19.32 -19.85 33.03
N LYS A 558 20.38 -19.27 32.48
CA LYS A 558 21.76 -19.67 32.79
C LYS A 558 22.12 -19.40 34.24
N LYS A 559 21.76 -18.21 34.75
CA LYS A 559 22.12 -17.79 36.13
C LYS A 559 21.36 -18.59 37.17
N TYR A 560 20.09 -18.85 36.98
CA TYR A 560 19.20 -19.44 37.97
C TYR A 560 18.83 -20.91 37.64
N ASN A 561 19.46 -21.49 36.64
CA ASN A 561 19.22 -22.87 36.20
C ASN A 561 17.74 -23.18 35.95
N THR A 562 17.10 -22.28 35.18
CA THR A 562 15.70 -22.41 34.77
C THR A 562 15.60 -22.68 33.26
N LEU A 563 14.38 -23.05 32.81
CA LEU A 563 14.08 -23.38 31.41
C LEU A 563 12.92 -22.48 30.87
N LEU A 564 12.97 -21.22 31.16
CA LEU A 564 11.96 -20.29 30.66
C LEU A 564 12.05 -20.19 29.12
N ASP A 565 10.87 -20.16 28.49
CA ASP A 565 10.76 -20.01 27.05
C ASP A 565 11.21 -18.61 26.61
N ALA A 566 12.26 -18.56 25.79
CA ALA A 566 12.84 -17.32 25.24
C ALA A 566 12.32 -16.99 23.84
N THR A 567 11.33 -17.72 23.32
CA THR A 567 10.75 -17.41 22.01
C THR A 567 10.00 -16.09 22.04
N THR A 568 10.12 -15.33 20.95
CA THR A 568 9.63 -13.95 20.87
C THR A 568 8.24 -13.85 20.26
N ASP A 569 7.87 -14.81 19.41
CA ASP A 569 6.54 -14.89 18.82
C ASP A 569 5.80 -16.09 19.41
N TYR A 570 4.57 -15.86 19.84
CA TYR A 570 3.73 -16.94 20.34
C TYR A 570 3.39 -17.90 19.20
N MET A 571 3.60 -19.21 19.45
CA MET A 571 3.23 -20.27 18.53
C MET A 571 2.60 -21.41 19.35
N PRO A 572 1.31 -21.74 19.13
CA PRO A 572 0.64 -22.79 19.89
C PRO A 572 1.11 -24.18 19.54
N HIS A 573 1.64 -24.36 18.34
CA HIS A 573 2.13 -25.64 17.84
C HIS A 573 3.62 -25.81 18.16
N LYS A 574 4.09 -27.07 18.21
CA LYS A 574 5.49 -27.39 18.56
C LYS A 574 6.17 -28.14 17.44
N LEU A 575 7.43 -27.81 17.19
CA LEU A 575 8.34 -28.61 16.39
C LEU A 575 9.24 -29.40 17.32
N ILE A 576 9.26 -30.73 17.14
CA ILE A 576 10.07 -31.65 17.91
C ILE A 576 10.93 -32.46 16.94
N SER A 577 12.23 -32.46 17.14
CA SER A 577 13.17 -33.22 16.29
C SER A 577 14.42 -33.58 17.08
N ASP A 578 14.96 -34.76 16.79
CA ASP A 578 16.29 -35.20 17.26
C ASP A 578 17.39 -34.83 16.24
N VAL A 579 17.01 -34.31 15.06
CA VAL A 579 17.94 -33.78 14.07
C VAL A 579 18.38 -32.37 14.47
N GLU A 580 19.66 -32.21 14.76
CA GLU A 580 20.22 -30.96 15.33
C GLU A 580 19.87 -29.72 14.51
N GLN A 581 20.02 -29.80 13.19
CA GLN A 581 19.78 -28.66 12.27
C GLN A 581 18.30 -28.30 12.11
N ILE A 582 17.38 -29.18 12.49
CA ILE A 582 15.93 -28.99 12.42
C ILE A 582 15.36 -28.48 13.75
N ARG A 583 15.91 -28.95 14.84
CA ARG A 583 15.38 -28.79 16.22
C ARG A 583 14.92 -27.37 16.55
N ASN A 584 15.64 -26.38 16.11
CA ASN A 584 15.41 -24.96 16.44
C ASN A 584 14.81 -24.14 15.29
N LEU A 585 14.37 -24.79 14.21
CA LEU A 585 13.71 -24.08 13.12
C LEU A 585 12.35 -23.57 13.59
N PRO A 586 11.97 -22.35 13.23
CA PRO A 586 10.66 -21.82 13.62
C PRO A 586 9.54 -22.46 12.80
N LEU A 587 8.38 -22.60 13.44
CA LEU A 587 7.12 -22.87 12.75
C LEU A 587 6.51 -21.56 12.28
N GLN A 588 5.79 -21.61 11.16
CA GLN A 588 5.00 -20.51 10.62
C GLN A 588 3.54 -20.96 10.54
N LEU A 589 2.65 -20.08 10.94
CA LEU A 589 1.20 -20.30 10.83
C LEU A 589 0.65 -19.29 9.81
N LYS A 590 0.13 -19.81 8.70
CA LYS A 590 -0.48 -19.00 7.64
C LYS A 590 -1.89 -19.49 7.38
N THR A 591 -2.90 -18.74 7.81
CA THR A 591 -4.33 -19.08 7.69
C THR A 591 -4.60 -20.45 8.36
N ASN A 592 -4.69 -21.50 7.58
CA ASN A 592 -4.93 -22.86 8.04
C ASN A 592 -3.74 -23.81 7.78
N ARG A 593 -2.56 -23.25 7.48
CA ARG A 593 -1.35 -24.02 7.17
C ARG A 593 -0.30 -23.82 8.24
N ILE A 594 0.15 -24.90 8.81
CA ILE A 594 1.26 -24.95 9.76
C ILE A 594 2.47 -25.52 9.00
N GLN A 595 3.55 -24.75 8.94
CA GLN A 595 4.74 -25.13 8.18
C GLN A 595 6.02 -24.90 8.95
N VAL A 596 7.01 -25.76 8.68
CA VAL A 596 8.39 -25.55 9.15
C VAL A 596 9.04 -24.52 8.23
N SER A 597 9.73 -23.54 8.79
CA SER A 597 10.50 -22.58 8.00
C SER A 597 11.57 -23.31 7.19
N PRO A 598 11.71 -23.00 5.88
CA PRO A 598 12.73 -23.62 5.04
C PRO A 598 14.14 -23.34 5.58
N ALA A 599 15.03 -24.35 5.47
CA ALA A 599 16.44 -24.20 5.77
C ALA A 599 17.24 -24.01 4.48
N LEU A 600 18.19 -23.07 4.50
CA LEU A 600 19.05 -22.78 3.34
C LEU A 600 20.23 -23.72 3.20
N GLU A 601 20.59 -24.39 4.28
CA GLU A 601 21.74 -25.33 4.36
C GLU A 601 21.32 -26.78 4.16
N VAL A 602 22.29 -27.59 3.75
CA VAL A 602 22.12 -29.05 3.70
C VAL A 602 21.91 -29.57 5.11
N ILE A 603 20.86 -30.35 5.30
CA ILE A 603 20.58 -31.01 6.59
C ILE A 603 21.10 -32.44 6.57
N LYS A 604 21.89 -32.76 7.57
CA LYS A 604 22.34 -34.12 7.82
C LYS A 604 21.36 -34.82 8.75
N TRP A 605 20.54 -35.67 8.20
CA TRP A 605 19.48 -36.36 8.88
C TRP A 605 19.98 -37.77 9.33
N GLN A 606 20.27 -37.93 10.61
CA GLN A 606 20.81 -39.17 11.12
C GLN A 606 19.85 -40.36 10.93
N GLY A 607 20.42 -41.59 10.98
CA GLY A 607 19.63 -42.81 10.96
C GLY A 607 18.61 -42.82 12.09
N LYS A 608 17.38 -43.24 11.80
CA LYS A 608 16.22 -43.20 12.71
C LYS A 608 15.81 -41.81 13.21
N GLY A 609 16.42 -40.77 12.67
CA GLY A 609 16.05 -39.40 13.00
C GLY A 609 14.62 -39.03 12.57
N PHE A 610 13.99 -38.10 13.27
CA PHE A 610 12.60 -37.73 13.03
C PHE A 610 12.38 -36.23 13.14
N ILE A 611 11.29 -35.79 12.52
CA ILE A 611 10.69 -34.47 12.69
C ILE A 611 9.20 -34.67 13.03
N THR A 612 8.73 -34.01 14.07
CA THR A 612 7.33 -34.02 14.47
C THR A 612 6.79 -32.60 14.59
N ILE A 613 5.64 -32.36 13.99
CA ILE A 613 4.83 -31.18 14.26
C ILE A 613 3.67 -31.61 15.16
N GLU A 614 3.65 -31.09 16.39
CA GLU A 614 2.59 -31.36 17.37
C GLU A 614 1.67 -30.13 17.44
N LEU A 615 0.40 -30.33 17.14
CA LEU A 615 -0.62 -29.28 17.18
C LEU A 615 -1.09 -29.08 18.63
N ASP A 616 -1.57 -27.84 18.93
CA ASP A 616 -2.08 -27.53 20.28
C ASP A 616 -3.36 -28.29 20.60
N ASN A 617 -4.14 -28.64 19.57
CA ASN A 617 -5.36 -29.44 19.68
C ASN A 617 -5.44 -30.46 18.56
N VAL A 618 -6.48 -31.29 18.60
CA VAL A 618 -6.83 -32.18 17.50
C VAL A 618 -7.61 -31.37 16.47
N TYR A 619 -7.14 -31.36 15.23
CA TYR A 619 -7.79 -30.67 14.11
C TYR A 619 -8.16 -31.65 13.01
N PRO A 620 -9.29 -31.43 12.32
CA PRO A 620 -9.52 -32.09 11.03
C PRO A 620 -8.44 -31.63 10.05
N ALA A 621 -7.63 -32.56 9.53
CA ALA A 621 -6.52 -32.22 8.64
C ALA A 621 -6.87 -32.54 7.19
N GLN A 622 -6.56 -31.63 6.27
CA GLN A 622 -6.80 -31.82 4.84
C GLN A 622 -5.64 -32.55 4.17
N SER A 623 -4.42 -32.08 4.37
CA SER A 623 -3.26 -32.59 3.65
C SER A 623 -1.94 -32.37 4.38
N ILE A 624 -0.97 -33.17 3.98
CA ILE A 624 0.45 -33.00 4.32
C ILE A 624 1.21 -32.86 3.00
N ASP A 625 2.13 -31.91 2.94
CA ASP A 625 2.93 -31.60 1.75
C ASP A 625 4.39 -31.42 2.14
N ILE A 626 5.26 -32.27 1.60
CA ILE A 626 6.67 -32.36 1.95
C ILE A 626 7.54 -32.24 0.71
N ASP A 627 8.59 -31.42 0.77
CA ASP A 627 9.65 -31.37 -0.22
C ASP A 627 11.00 -31.26 0.50
N PHE A 628 11.78 -32.34 0.48
CA PHE A 628 13.12 -32.39 1.04
C PHE A 628 14.22 -32.37 -0.03
N GLY A 629 13.88 -31.91 -1.24
CA GLY A 629 14.85 -31.61 -2.29
C GLY A 629 15.43 -32.77 -3.04
N LYS A 630 15.09 -34.03 -2.67
CA LYS A 630 15.61 -35.25 -3.28
C LYS A 630 14.52 -36.30 -3.47
N PRO A 631 14.41 -36.93 -4.64
CA PRO A 631 13.39 -37.96 -4.86
C PRO A 631 13.63 -39.25 -4.02
N GLU A 632 14.88 -39.54 -3.63
CA GLU A 632 15.26 -40.71 -2.83
C GLU A 632 14.63 -40.71 -1.44
N VAL A 633 14.16 -39.57 -0.96
CA VAL A 633 13.48 -39.45 0.36
C VAL A 633 12.33 -40.45 0.48
N ALA A 634 11.63 -40.73 -0.61
CA ALA A 634 10.54 -41.70 -0.64
C ALA A 634 11.02 -43.15 -0.36
N THR A 635 12.30 -43.44 -0.57
CA THR A 635 12.84 -44.80 -0.33
C THR A 635 13.11 -45.09 1.14
N TRP A 636 13.30 -44.05 1.95
CA TRP A 636 13.62 -44.22 3.37
C TRP A 636 12.66 -43.46 4.31
N GLY A 637 11.86 -42.56 3.81
CA GLY A 637 10.98 -41.71 4.62
C GLY A 637 9.67 -42.40 5.00
N VAL A 638 9.34 -42.37 6.30
CA VAL A 638 8.09 -42.91 6.84
C VAL A 638 7.26 -41.74 7.39
N LEU A 639 6.03 -41.61 6.89
CA LEU A 639 5.07 -40.63 7.35
C LEU A 639 4.06 -41.28 8.30
N GLU A 640 3.88 -40.66 9.46
CA GLU A 640 2.95 -41.13 10.48
C GLU A 640 2.12 -39.99 11.02
N VAL A 641 0.89 -40.27 11.41
CA VAL A 641 -0.01 -39.32 12.09
C VAL A 641 -0.45 -39.90 13.44
N SER A 642 -0.81 -39.00 14.35
CA SER A 642 -1.30 -39.37 15.69
C SER A 642 -2.50 -38.49 16.03
N THR A 643 -3.50 -39.11 16.70
CA THR A 643 -4.68 -38.37 17.21
C THR A 643 -4.47 -37.91 18.66
N ASP A 644 -3.48 -38.43 19.38
CA ASP A 644 -3.22 -38.14 20.80
C ASP A 644 -1.77 -37.70 21.08
N GLY A 645 -0.90 -37.73 20.07
CA GLY A 645 0.53 -37.44 20.20
C GLY A 645 1.36 -38.60 20.76
N LYS A 646 0.76 -39.77 21.05
CA LYS A 646 1.40 -40.92 21.67
C LYS A 646 1.38 -42.15 20.77
N GLU A 647 0.22 -42.48 20.23
CA GLU A 647 0.05 -43.58 19.29
C GLU A 647 0.14 -43.12 17.85
N TRP A 648 0.98 -43.78 17.06
CA TRP A 648 1.32 -43.41 15.71
C TRP A 648 0.80 -44.40 14.70
N LYS A 649 0.17 -43.90 13.66
CA LYS A 649 -0.32 -44.69 12.54
C LYS A 649 0.43 -44.27 11.28
N LYS A 650 1.07 -45.26 10.64
CA LYS A 650 1.71 -45.05 9.33
C LYS A 650 0.66 -44.74 8.26
N ILE A 651 0.94 -43.74 7.43
CA ILE A 651 0.08 -43.39 6.28
C ILE A 651 0.89 -43.39 4.99
N ASP A 652 0.22 -43.70 3.90
CA ASP A 652 0.79 -43.69 2.57
C ASP A 652 0.82 -42.26 2.03
N TYR A 653 1.78 -41.98 1.16
CA TYR A 653 1.89 -40.71 0.44
C TYR A 653 2.15 -40.93 -1.04
N LYS A 654 1.79 -39.95 -1.84
CA LYS A 654 2.06 -39.91 -3.28
C LYS A 654 3.38 -39.17 -3.51
N GLN A 655 4.15 -39.63 -4.48
CA GLN A 655 5.39 -38.98 -4.90
C GLN A 655 5.25 -38.40 -6.31
N GLU A 656 5.62 -37.15 -6.46
CA GLU A 656 5.81 -36.48 -7.76
C GLU A 656 7.14 -35.73 -7.70
N LYS A 657 8.18 -36.28 -8.34
CA LYS A 657 9.55 -35.78 -8.24
C LYS A 657 10.02 -35.75 -6.77
N ASN A 658 10.37 -34.57 -6.25
CA ASN A 658 10.81 -34.40 -4.85
C ASN A 658 9.64 -34.23 -3.88
N ARG A 659 8.43 -34.10 -4.38
CA ARG A 659 7.27 -33.76 -3.57
C ARG A 659 6.52 -35.00 -3.11
N LEU A 660 6.28 -35.04 -1.80
CA LEU A 660 5.52 -36.11 -1.13
C LEU A 660 4.23 -35.48 -0.59
N THR A 661 3.09 -36.03 -0.97
CA THR A 661 1.79 -35.51 -0.55
C THR A 661 0.88 -36.60 0.00
N ALA A 662 0.11 -36.25 1.03
CA ALA A 662 -0.91 -37.13 1.58
C ALA A 662 -2.22 -36.33 1.74
N ASP A 663 -3.31 -36.92 1.23
CA ASP A 663 -4.66 -36.40 1.46
C ASP A 663 -5.26 -37.09 2.68
N LEU A 664 -5.59 -36.33 3.71
CA LEU A 664 -6.08 -36.83 4.98
C LEU A 664 -7.60 -36.82 5.11
N GLN A 665 -8.32 -36.26 4.14
CA GLN A 665 -9.78 -36.27 4.07
C GLN A 665 -10.48 -35.86 5.38
N LYS A 666 -10.00 -34.80 6.02
CA LYS A 666 -10.49 -34.28 7.30
C LYS A 666 -10.33 -35.23 8.49
N ALA A 667 -9.41 -36.19 8.41
CA ALA A 667 -9.09 -37.06 9.55
C ALA A 667 -8.61 -36.20 10.73
N PRO A 668 -8.95 -36.60 11.98
CA PRO A 668 -8.47 -35.89 13.16
C PRO A 668 -6.97 -36.14 13.37
N VAL A 669 -6.22 -35.05 13.54
CA VAL A 669 -4.75 -35.11 13.72
C VAL A 669 -4.33 -34.21 14.87
N LYS A 670 -3.57 -34.75 15.79
CA LYS A 670 -2.86 -34.04 16.87
C LYS A 670 -1.39 -33.82 16.52
N ALA A 671 -0.77 -34.78 15.83
CA ALA A 671 0.64 -34.69 15.47
C ALA A 671 0.93 -35.42 14.15
N VAL A 672 1.95 -34.92 13.44
CA VAL A 672 2.48 -35.53 12.22
C VAL A 672 3.97 -35.72 12.39
N ARG A 673 4.46 -36.95 12.05
CA ARG A 673 5.87 -37.30 12.15
C ARG A 673 6.39 -37.83 10.82
N PHE A 674 7.57 -37.37 10.43
CA PHE A 674 8.30 -37.93 9.30
C PHE A 674 9.68 -38.41 9.80
N SER A 675 10.06 -39.65 9.51
CA SER A 675 11.27 -40.26 10.05
C SER A 675 12.08 -41.01 9.01
N ASN A 676 13.39 -41.10 9.26
CA ASN A 676 14.29 -41.94 8.51
C ASN A 676 14.20 -43.38 9.05
N SER A 677 13.68 -44.28 8.21
CA SER A 677 13.53 -45.70 8.59
C SER A 677 14.83 -46.50 8.63
N GLN A 678 15.90 -45.95 8.07
CA GLN A 678 17.20 -46.60 7.97
C GLN A 678 18.14 -46.15 9.08
N ASP A 679 19.18 -46.96 9.33
CA ASP A 679 20.23 -46.62 10.29
C ASP A 679 21.32 -45.71 9.70
N LYS A 680 21.20 -45.39 8.42
CA LYS A 680 22.15 -44.58 7.67
C LYS A 680 21.74 -43.11 7.65
N GLU A 681 22.72 -42.20 7.81
CA GLU A 681 22.52 -40.76 7.63
C GLU A 681 22.12 -40.43 6.18
N GLN A 682 21.16 -39.53 6.04
CA GLN A 682 20.71 -38.99 4.76
C GLN A 682 20.93 -37.47 4.71
N GLU A 683 21.28 -36.95 3.53
CA GLU A 683 21.36 -35.51 3.30
C GLU A 683 20.10 -35.02 2.59
N ILE A 684 19.50 -33.95 3.09
CA ILE A 684 18.31 -33.36 2.51
C ILE A 684 18.40 -31.82 2.46
N TYR A 685 17.46 -31.22 1.72
CA TYR A 685 17.18 -29.77 1.73
C TYR A 685 15.77 -29.57 2.22
N LEU A 686 15.59 -28.90 3.36
CA LEU A 686 14.25 -28.67 3.90
C LEU A 686 13.59 -27.49 3.17
N ARG A 687 12.90 -27.79 2.09
CA ARG A 687 12.20 -26.81 1.25
C ARG A 687 10.76 -26.62 1.69
N ARG A 688 10.10 -27.71 2.13
CA ARG A 688 8.68 -27.66 2.44
C ARG A 688 8.30 -28.80 3.40
N PHE A 689 7.62 -28.46 4.48
CA PHE A 689 6.89 -29.39 5.33
C PHE A 689 5.68 -28.65 5.88
N VAL A 690 4.50 -28.90 5.31
CA VAL A 690 3.26 -28.15 5.55
C VAL A 690 2.13 -29.10 5.90
N ILE A 691 1.42 -28.77 6.98
CA ILE A 691 0.15 -29.40 7.35
C ILE A 691 -0.96 -28.38 7.08
N THR A 692 -1.97 -28.77 6.31
CA THR A 692 -3.18 -27.97 6.09
C THR A 692 -4.31 -28.55 6.92
N VAL A 693 -4.90 -27.72 7.77
CA VAL A 693 -6.01 -28.13 8.66
C VAL A 693 -7.31 -27.43 8.25
N ASP A 694 -8.44 -28.02 8.61
CA ASP A 694 -9.74 -27.37 8.55
C ASP A 694 -9.96 -26.60 9.87
N LYS A 695 -10.27 -25.32 9.78
CA LYS A 695 -10.65 -24.50 10.94
C LYS A 695 -12.15 -24.49 11.15
#